data_0bbecbc31286553a145ff70a028ce023
#
_entry.id   0bbecbc31286553a145ff70a028ce023
#
_cell.length_a   1.000
_cell.length_b   1.000
_cell.length_c   1.000
_cell.angle_alpha   90.00
_cell.angle_beta   90.00
_cell.angle_gamma   90.00
#
_symmetry.space_group_name_H-M   'P 1'
#
loop_
_entity.id
_entity.type
_entity.pdbx_description
1 polymer ?
#
loop_
_entity_poly.entity_id
_entity_poly.type
_entity_poly.pdbx_seq_one_letter_code
_entity_poly.pdbx_strand_id
1 'polypeptide(L)'
;MRFNAQSILLSDGYTLRIIASAIAVLLSILLVMASGGSALDRTVDSVRNMLSSKNASDDLVIVEIDANSLQKIGRWPWPRDIYAELIEQLSQQGARQIAFDVDFSAASEPQSDQQLASAIANSDANIVLATFRQKQGANVSAHIENLPLQILRENALLASVNVHPNEAGQVEHYGYGELTGGTVRPALGALIAESNGEIGKDFRIDQAIDMASFDSVSVIDVLEGKTDKALIEDRTVLVGATAIELGDHYASPGYGVIPGVYIHALASETLKNGSDMPQVSGWLTFLATALVLAILLFRKSRRTRVRDAALVPITLVIALIVTHFAAYFSALAYVPIGNALLLCFSYVFVRMVQTAISNMQQARHHDGLTGLPNAQNLEISEQQHHIAALHIANYSDLTADCSQQELKALLCAMAERLSLLADQGRIYRTGDDQLAWIVPEDNLPNLSDYFETVSAFFLQPVQTGQRKLRVKAVCGYHNGEDIGWVRLLAGANVAATKAMELGYRWLAYSSDLNAIVHEKLQILNDLDQAIAEGQIWVAYQPKMDVRTRHIASAEALARWHHPELGTIGPDRFIPLLEQEGRIADLTLHILKSALVDIANWSLQGHDINCSINVSVALLGDNRFISDALEAISRSTVDNALLTFEITETASIQDLEAAARVLSDLRAQGIKISIDDYGTGQSSLTYLRDFPADEIKIDQTFVRAIIANEADRVMVGSTIAMAHKMHFKVVAEGVEDEDTLTLLSSYGCDVVQGWHIGKPIDANAFGQAFLSCSQFIRASA
;
A
#
# COMPACT_ATOMS: atom_id res chain seq x y z
N MET A 1 26.87 6.55 -25.41
CA MET A 1 26.11 5.29 -25.40
C MET A 1 24.85 5.47 -24.56
N ARG A 2 23.70 5.75 -25.18
CA ARG A 2 22.41 5.74 -24.46
C ARG A 2 22.02 4.27 -24.36
N PHE A 3 22.10 3.69 -23.16
CA PHE A 3 21.55 2.39 -22.86
C PHE A 3 20.04 2.45 -23.08
N ASN A 4 19.55 1.76 -24.09
CA ASN A 4 18.13 1.69 -24.40
C ASN A 4 17.46 0.76 -23.37
N ALA A 5 16.92 1.33 -22.30
CA ALA A 5 16.27 0.58 -21.22
C ALA A 5 15.06 -0.24 -21.71
N GLN A 6 14.47 0.13 -22.86
CA GLN A 6 13.36 -0.59 -23.46
C GLN A 6 13.74 -1.95 -24.06
N SER A 7 14.97 -2.12 -24.56
CA SER A 7 15.40 -3.40 -25.14
C SER A 7 15.71 -4.48 -24.09
N ILE A 8 15.99 -4.09 -22.84
CA ILE A 8 16.22 -5.02 -21.72
C ILE A 8 14.89 -5.56 -21.18
N LEU A 9 13.79 -4.81 -21.32
CA LEU A 9 12.47 -5.15 -20.78
C LEU A 9 11.72 -6.23 -21.60
N LEU A 10 12.14 -6.48 -22.84
CA LEU A 10 11.62 -7.54 -23.72
C LEU A 10 12.46 -8.83 -23.67
N SER A 11 13.54 -8.86 -22.87
CA SER A 11 14.39 -10.04 -22.74
C SER A 11 13.67 -11.14 -21.94
N ASP A 12 13.80 -12.39 -22.42
CA ASP A 12 13.33 -13.60 -21.75
C ASP A 12 13.58 -13.53 -20.24
N GLY A 13 12.65 -14.00 -19.42
CA GLY A 13 12.74 -13.98 -17.95
C GLY A 13 13.99 -14.64 -17.37
N TYR A 14 14.81 -15.27 -18.21
CA TYR A 14 16.14 -15.83 -17.94
C TYR A 14 17.21 -14.73 -17.84
N THR A 15 17.26 -13.80 -18.78
CA THR A 15 18.21 -12.67 -18.78
C THR A 15 18.04 -11.77 -17.55
N LEU A 16 16.79 -11.50 -17.17
CA LEU A 16 16.48 -10.75 -15.96
C LEU A 16 16.95 -11.46 -14.68
N ARG A 17 16.90 -12.80 -14.65
CA ARG A 17 17.42 -13.59 -13.51
C ARG A 17 18.93 -13.49 -13.39
N ILE A 18 19.65 -13.56 -14.51
CA ILE A 18 21.12 -13.41 -14.53
C ILE A 18 21.51 -12.01 -14.02
N ILE A 19 20.88 -10.97 -14.51
CA ILE A 19 21.16 -9.59 -14.09
C ILE A 19 20.89 -9.43 -12.59
N ALA A 20 19.77 -9.92 -12.08
CA ALA A 20 19.45 -9.86 -10.67
C ALA A 20 20.49 -10.59 -9.80
N SER A 21 20.95 -11.75 -10.25
CA SER A 21 21.98 -12.51 -9.54
C SER A 21 23.34 -11.81 -9.56
N ALA A 22 23.71 -11.20 -10.68
CA ALA A 22 24.94 -10.41 -10.77
C ALA A 22 24.88 -9.18 -9.82
N ILE A 23 23.75 -8.50 -9.74
CA ILE A 23 23.51 -7.39 -8.80
C ILE A 23 23.62 -7.89 -7.35
N ALA A 24 23.03 -9.04 -7.02
CA ALA A 24 23.09 -9.62 -5.69
C ALA A 24 24.53 -9.97 -5.27
N VAL A 25 25.33 -10.54 -6.18
CA VAL A 25 26.75 -10.81 -5.93
C VAL A 25 27.53 -9.51 -5.71
N LEU A 26 27.33 -8.50 -6.55
CA LEU A 26 28.00 -7.21 -6.41
C LEU A 26 27.64 -6.54 -5.07
N LEU A 27 26.36 -6.51 -4.72
CA LEU A 27 25.88 -5.96 -3.46
C LEU A 27 26.48 -6.68 -2.25
N SER A 28 26.53 -8.04 -2.31
CA SER A 28 27.12 -8.83 -1.22
C SER A 28 28.62 -8.58 -1.07
N ILE A 29 29.37 -8.44 -2.18
CA ILE A 29 30.80 -8.09 -2.12
C ILE A 29 30.99 -6.72 -1.47
N LEU A 30 30.18 -5.71 -1.82
CA LEU A 30 30.26 -4.38 -1.20
C LEU A 30 29.98 -4.45 0.30
N LEU A 31 29.00 -5.25 0.72
CA LEU A 31 28.67 -5.44 2.13
C LEU A 31 29.78 -6.20 2.90
N VAL A 32 30.42 -7.17 2.25
CA VAL A 32 31.59 -7.89 2.83
C VAL A 32 32.74 -6.92 3.01
N MET A 33 33.03 -6.07 2.03
CA MET A 33 34.09 -5.04 2.13
C MET A 33 33.81 -4.04 3.26
N ALA A 34 32.55 -3.79 3.59
CA ALA A 34 32.13 -2.98 4.73
C ALA A 34 32.08 -3.75 6.07
N SER A 35 32.78 -4.90 6.18
CA SER A 35 32.82 -5.77 7.37
C SER A 35 31.47 -6.36 7.81
N GLY A 36 30.47 -6.35 6.95
CA GLY A 36 29.14 -6.90 7.27
C GLY A 36 29.15 -8.43 7.52
N GLY A 37 30.04 -9.17 6.86
CA GLY A 37 30.18 -10.61 7.05
C GLY A 37 30.67 -10.98 8.45
N SER A 38 31.69 -10.27 8.98
CA SER A 38 32.21 -10.50 10.34
C SER A 38 31.18 -10.17 11.43
N ALA A 39 30.29 -9.21 11.19
CA ALA A 39 29.20 -8.91 12.12
C ALA A 39 28.20 -10.08 12.22
N LEU A 40 27.85 -10.69 11.08
CA LEU A 40 26.99 -11.87 11.06
C LEU A 40 27.67 -13.09 11.70
N ASP A 41 28.97 -13.31 11.45
CA ASP A 41 29.71 -14.38 12.08
C ASP A 41 29.68 -14.22 13.61
N ARG A 42 29.93 -13.01 14.14
CA ARG A 42 29.82 -12.75 15.61
C ARG A 42 28.44 -13.05 16.18
N THR A 43 27.39 -12.76 15.43
CA THR A 43 26.02 -13.06 15.87
C THR A 43 25.77 -14.57 15.95
N VAL A 44 26.23 -15.32 14.95
CA VAL A 44 26.11 -16.78 14.92
C VAL A 44 26.99 -17.41 16.03
N ASP A 45 28.20 -16.89 16.20
CA ASP A 45 29.13 -17.33 17.28
C ASP A 45 28.57 -17.08 18.66
N SER A 46 27.90 -15.94 18.91
CA SER A 46 27.23 -15.67 20.17
C SER A 46 26.21 -16.76 20.54
N VAL A 47 25.39 -17.17 19.55
CA VAL A 47 24.39 -18.24 19.77
C VAL A 47 25.10 -19.57 19.98
N ARG A 48 26.14 -19.87 19.19
CA ARG A 48 26.94 -21.10 19.35
C ARG A 48 27.58 -21.16 20.75
N ASN A 49 28.26 -20.09 21.19
CA ASN A 49 28.94 -20.02 22.48
C ASN A 49 27.97 -20.22 23.64
N MET A 50 26.78 -19.62 23.57
CA MET A 50 25.71 -19.82 24.55
C MET A 50 25.28 -21.29 24.64
N LEU A 51 25.26 -22.03 23.54
CA LEU A 51 24.86 -23.43 23.46
C LEU A 51 25.99 -24.39 23.82
N SER A 52 27.26 -23.96 23.75
CA SER A 52 28.47 -24.76 23.97
C SER A 52 29.32 -24.26 25.13
N SER A 53 28.77 -23.52 26.09
CA SER A 53 29.51 -23.01 27.27
C SER A 53 30.28 -24.12 27.97
N LYS A 54 31.57 -23.88 28.24
CA LYS A 54 32.51 -24.78 28.91
C LYS A 54 33.11 -24.07 30.09
N ASN A 55 33.31 -24.80 31.17
CA ASN A 55 34.09 -24.29 32.30
C ASN A 55 35.59 -24.37 31.98
N ALA A 56 36.36 -23.45 32.55
CA ALA A 56 37.82 -23.59 32.61
C ALA A 56 38.23 -24.86 33.33
N SER A 57 39.42 -25.35 33.03
CA SER A 57 40.00 -26.48 33.77
C SER A 57 40.43 -26.02 35.18
N ASP A 58 40.46 -26.97 36.13
CA ASP A 58 40.95 -26.70 37.49
C ASP A 58 42.50 -26.57 37.56
N ASP A 59 43.18 -26.54 36.40
CA ASP A 59 44.65 -26.55 36.33
C ASP A 59 45.31 -25.16 36.40
N LEU A 60 44.50 -24.08 36.21
CA LEU A 60 44.95 -22.69 36.19
C LEU A 60 44.26 -21.88 37.26
N VAL A 61 45.04 -21.11 38.03
CA VAL A 61 44.56 -20.14 39.02
C VAL A 61 45.09 -18.75 38.67
N ILE A 62 44.23 -17.75 38.72
CA ILE A 62 44.61 -16.36 38.47
C ILE A 62 44.85 -15.66 39.81
N VAL A 63 46.09 -15.17 39.99
CA VAL A 63 46.44 -14.33 41.15
C VAL A 63 46.36 -12.87 40.72
N GLU A 64 45.35 -12.21 41.20
CA GLU A 64 44.93 -10.89 40.70
C GLU A 64 45.66 -9.76 41.40
N ILE A 65 46.33 -8.90 40.63
CA ILE A 65 46.76 -7.59 41.07
C ILE A 65 45.53 -6.67 40.97
N ASP A 66 44.67 -6.77 41.96
CA ASP A 66 43.38 -6.10 42.04
C ASP A 66 43.45 -4.75 42.78
N ALA A 67 42.34 -4.00 42.79
CA ALA A 67 42.25 -2.71 43.47
C ALA A 67 42.50 -2.84 45.00
N ASN A 68 42.10 -3.95 45.61
CA ASN A 68 42.30 -4.21 47.02
C ASN A 68 43.80 -4.39 47.35
N SER A 69 44.52 -5.15 46.53
CA SER A 69 45.97 -5.32 46.62
C SER A 69 46.70 -3.98 46.46
N LEU A 70 46.29 -3.18 45.45
CA LEU A 70 46.87 -1.83 45.21
C LEU A 70 46.64 -0.91 46.40
N GLN A 71 45.48 -0.93 47.04
CA GLN A 71 45.16 -0.10 48.18
C GLN A 71 45.97 -0.49 49.43
N LYS A 72 46.13 -1.79 49.68
CA LYS A 72 46.81 -2.29 50.89
C LYS A 72 48.34 -2.22 50.80
N ILE A 73 48.90 -2.60 49.65
CA ILE A 73 50.36 -2.59 49.45
C ILE A 73 50.85 -1.18 49.15
N GLY A 74 50.02 -0.35 48.48
CA GLY A 74 50.32 1.03 48.24
C GLY A 74 50.90 1.30 46.85
N ARG A 75 51.99 2.11 46.77
CA ARG A 75 52.53 2.68 45.52
C ARG A 75 52.86 1.63 44.46
N TRP A 76 52.28 1.77 43.27
CA TRP A 76 52.60 1.02 42.06
C TRP A 76 53.67 1.78 41.23
N PRO A 77 54.67 1.12 40.54
CA PRO A 77 54.91 -0.32 40.61
C PRO A 77 55.48 -0.77 41.97
N TRP A 78 55.14 -1.98 42.40
CA TRP A 78 55.57 -2.50 43.67
C TRP A 78 57.07 -2.79 43.72
N PRO A 79 57.70 -2.66 44.88
CA PRO A 79 59.05 -3.12 45.09
C PRO A 79 59.18 -4.63 44.81
N ARG A 80 60.36 -5.08 44.40
CA ARG A 80 60.58 -6.46 43.96
C ARG A 80 60.53 -7.50 45.08
N ASP A 81 60.73 -7.09 46.30
CA ASP A 81 60.58 -7.92 47.52
C ASP A 81 59.14 -8.41 47.68
N ILE A 82 58.12 -7.64 47.29
CA ILE A 82 56.72 -8.10 47.29
C ILE A 82 56.52 -9.29 46.37
N TYR A 83 57.10 -9.30 45.17
CA TYR A 83 57.07 -10.42 44.29
C TYR A 83 57.89 -11.59 44.72
N ALA A 84 59.03 -11.34 45.47
CA ALA A 84 59.79 -12.39 46.06
C ALA A 84 59.01 -13.13 47.16
N GLU A 85 58.35 -12.41 48.07
CA GLU A 85 57.47 -12.97 49.07
C GLU A 85 56.28 -13.72 48.40
N LEU A 86 55.69 -13.19 47.35
CA LEU A 86 54.61 -13.86 46.61
C LEU A 86 55.05 -15.20 46.01
N ILE A 87 56.29 -15.28 45.45
CA ILE A 87 56.86 -16.53 44.93
C ILE A 87 57.09 -17.53 46.06
N GLU A 88 57.63 -17.07 47.22
CA GLU A 88 57.88 -17.94 48.35
C GLU A 88 56.58 -18.54 48.91
N GLN A 89 55.52 -17.72 49.08
CA GLN A 89 54.22 -18.16 49.56
C GLN A 89 53.54 -19.15 48.57
N LEU A 90 53.55 -18.88 47.29
CA LEU A 90 52.98 -19.75 46.25
C LEU A 90 53.74 -21.06 46.12
N SER A 91 55.10 -21.03 46.22
CA SER A 91 55.94 -22.23 46.21
C SER A 91 55.72 -23.07 47.45
N GLN A 92 55.60 -22.50 48.66
CA GLN A 92 55.25 -23.20 49.88
C GLN A 92 53.89 -23.86 49.86
N GLN A 93 52.95 -23.26 49.13
CA GLN A 93 51.59 -23.82 48.84
C GLN A 93 51.62 -24.93 47.80
N GLY A 94 52.77 -25.18 47.12
CA GLY A 94 52.96 -26.26 46.18
C GLY A 94 52.54 -25.90 44.75
N ALA A 95 52.60 -24.61 44.28
CA ALA A 95 52.41 -24.23 42.92
C ALA A 95 53.37 -25.01 42.01
N ARG A 96 52.87 -25.58 40.91
CA ARG A 96 53.66 -26.28 39.88
C ARG A 96 54.43 -25.28 39.00
N GLN A 97 53.81 -24.20 38.65
CA GLN A 97 54.33 -23.13 37.82
C GLN A 97 53.77 -21.79 38.25
N ILE A 98 54.60 -20.75 38.23
CA ILE A 98 54.17 -19.37 38.50
C ILE A 98 54.57 -18.49 37.34
N ALA A 99 53.58 -17.99 36.62
CA ALA A 99 53.77 -17.15 35.42
C ALA A 99 53.34 -15.72 35.72
N PHE A 100 54.23 -14.78 35.41
CA PHE A 100 53.99 -13.37 35.65
C PHE A 100 53.68 -12.64 34.35
N ASP A 101 52.53 -11.96 34.30
CA ASP A 101 52.19 -10.94 33.30
C ASP A 101 52.51 -9.56 33.88
N VAL A 102 53.78 -9.35 34.17
CA VAL A 102 54.34 -8.16 34.82
C VAL A 102 55.68 -7.83 34.21
N ASP A 103 55.93 -6.52 33.96
CA ASP A 103 57.20 -6.04 33.39
C ASP A 103 58.31 -5.92 34.46
N PHE A 104 59.33 -6.77 34.31
CA PHE A 104 60.54 -6.77 35.12
C PHE A 104 61.78 -6.26 34.35
N SER A 105 61.61 -5.51 33.30
CA SER A 105 62.71 -5.02 32.48
C SER A 105 63.50 -3.81 33.07
N ALA A 106 62.83 -3.02 33.87
CA ALA A 106 63.48 -1.88 34.58
C ALA A 106 64.10 -2.31 35.92
N ALA A 107 65.29 -1.83 36.23
CA ALA A 107 65.90 -2.01 37.55
C ALA A 107 65.08 -1.31 38.63
N SER A 108 64.97 -1.96 39.82
CA SER A 108 64.41 -1.39 41.05
C SER A 108 65.51 -1.10 42.05
N GLU A 109 65.24 -1.27 43.34
CA GLU A 109 66.28 -1.21 44.34
C GLU A 109 67.17 -2.48 44.26
N PRO A 110 68.53 -2.34 44.27
CA PRO A 110 69.39 -3.49 44.03
C PRO A 110 69.21 -4.64 45.05
N GLN A 111 68.82 -4.32 46.25
CA GLN A 111 68.55 -5.30 47.30
C GLN A 111 67.24 -6.09 46.97
N SER A 112 66.20 -5.37 46.57
CA SER A 112 64.91 -6.01 46.22
C SER A 112 65.03 -6.83 44.90
N ASP A 113 65.80 -6.39 43.90
CA ASP A 113 66.08 -7.14 42.68
C ASP A 113 66.84 -8.44 43.01
N GLN A 114 67.81 -8.37 43.97
CA GLN A 114 68.55 -9.58 44.43
C GLN A 114 67.66 -10.54 45.23
N GLN A 115 66.76 -10.04 46.06
CA GLN A 115 65.78 -10.84 46.78
C GLN A 115 64.87 -11.63 45.83
N LEU A 116 64.34 -10.92 44.84
CA LEU A 116 63.50 -11.56 43.78
C LEU A 116 64.29 -12.58 42.97
N ALA A 117 65.53 -12.31 42.57
CA ALA A 117 66.40 -13.26 41.92
C ALA A 117 66.66 -14.53 42.77
N SER A 118 66.84 -14.36 44.10
CA SER A 118 67.02 -15.45 44.98
C SER A 118 65.75 -16.28 45.21
N ALA A 119 64.57 -15.61 45.28
CA ALA A 119 63.29 -16.31 45.35
C ALA A 119 63.04 -17.15 44.10
N ILE A 120 63.33 -16.58 42.92
CA ILE A 120 63.20 -17.29 41.60
C ILE A 120 64.14 -18.53 41.59
N ALA A 121 65.40 -18.38 42.02
CA ALA A 121 66.39 -19.45 41.99
C ALA A 121 66.10 -20.57 42.98
N ASN A 122 65.48 -20.26 44.13
CA ASN A 122 65.21 -21.23 45.20
C ASN A 122 63.74 -21.76 45.13
N SER A 123 62.94 -21.34 44.18
CA SER A 123 61.57 -21.83 44.02
C SER A 123 61.50 -23.24 43.46
N ASP A 124 60.70 -24.11 44.06
CA ASP A 124 60.39 -25.43 43.57
C ASP A 124 59.47 -25.38 42.36
N ALA A 125 58.73 -24.26 42.16
CA ALA A 125 57.87 -24.02 41.02
C ALA A 125 58.66 -23.50 39.81
N ASN A 126 58.21 -23.82 38.60
CA ASN A 126 58.75 -23.27 37.37
C ASN A 126 58.33 -21.79 37.25
N ILE A 127 59.28 -20.85 37.28
CA ILE A 127 58.97 -19.42 37.16
C ILE A 127 59.01 -19.00 35.71
N VAL A 128 57.94 -18.27 35.25
CA VAL A 128 57.84 -17.70 33.89
C VAL A 128 57.74 -16.20 34.00
N LEU A 129 58.63 -15.49 33.30
CA LEU A 129 58.63 -14.02 33.24
C LEU A 129 58.22 -13.50 31.89
N ALA A 130 57.48 -12.41 31.90
CA ALA A 130 56.97 -11.76 30.68
C ALA A 130 58.08 -11.06 29.88
N THR A 131 57.99 -11.18 28.56
CA THR A 131 58.74 -10.33 27.62
C THR A 131 57.75 -9.47 26.80
N PHE A 132 58.12 -8.23 26.60
CA PHE A 132 57.25 -7.29 25.89
C PHE A 132 57.96 -6.82 24.60
N ARG A 133 57.17 -6.70 23.55
CA ARG A 133 57.62 -6.09 22.27
C ARG A 133 56.95 -4.78 22.06
N GLN A 134 57.72 -3.70 22.02
CA GLN A 134 57.20 -2.34 21.79
C GLN A 134 57.73 -1.74 20.49
N LYS A 135 56.89 -0.98 19.80
CA LYS A 135 57.34 -0.19 18.64
C LYS A 135 58.23 0.96 19.13
N GLN A 136 59.38 1.15 18.48
CA GLN A 136 60.34 2.17 18.85
C GLN A 136 59.82 3.65 18.65
N GLY A 137 58.66 3.81 18.04
CA GLY A 137 57.96 5.07 17.81
C GLY A 137 56.80 4.91 16.82
N ALA A 138 55.93 5.91 16.73
CA ALA A 138 54.72 5.83 15.91
C ALA A 138 54.97 5.61 14.41
N ASN A 139 56.15 5.95 13.89
CA ASN A 139 56.48 5.89 12.47
C ASN A 139 57.67 4.99 12.18
N VAL A 140 58.10 4.18 13.13
CA VAL A 140 59.29 3.30 12.95
C VAL A 140 58.82 1.83 12.98
N SER A 141 59.21 1.08 11.95
CA SER A 141 58.91 -0.36 11.89
C SER A 141 59.81 -1.22 12.81
N ALA A 142 60.81 -0.60 13.44
CA ALA A 142 61.70 -1.29 14.38
C ALA A 142 60.97 -1.50 15.73
N HIS A 143 61.15 -2.69 16.28
CA HIS A 143 60.59 -3.08 17.59
C HIS A 143 61.76 -3.27 18.55
N ILE A 144 61.55 -2.88 19.79
CA ILE A 144 62.43 -3.12 20.93
C ILE A 144 61.78 -4.25 21.75
N GLU A 145 62.59 -5.22 22.14
CA GLU A 145 62.18 -6.24 23.08
C GLU A 145 62.64 -5.82 24.49
N ASN A 146 61.67 -5.68 25.37
CA ASN A 146 61.93 -5.47 26.80
C ASN A 146 62.05 -6.83 27.44
N LEU A 147 63.26 -7.16 27.88
CA LEU A 147 63.55 -8.42 28.58
C LEU A 147 63.63 -8.13 30.09
N PRO A 148 63.21 -9.06 30.98
CA PRO A 148 63.50 -8.98 32.40
C PRO A 148 64.98 -8.79 32.67
N LEU A 149 65.35 -8.17 33.81
CA LEU A 149 66.74 -8.01 34.22
C LEU A 149 67.51 -9.35 34.12
N GLN A 150 68.81 -9.27 33.75
CA GLN A 150 69.60 -10.44 33.54
C GLN A 150 69.62 -11.38 34.75
N ILE A 151 69.74 -10.83 35.95
CA ILE A 151 69.75 -11.62 37.20
C ILE A 151 68.47 -12.38 37.46
N LEU A 152 67.30 -11.90 36.96
CA LEU A 152 66.02 -12.55 37.13
C LEU A 152 65.77 -13.66 36.12
N ARG A 153 66.25 -13.47 34.87
CA ARG A 153 66.00 -14.40 33.76
C ARG A 153 66.94 -15.58 33.70
N GLU A 154 68.01 -15.59 34.54
CA GLU A 154 68.97 -16.74 34.56
C GLU A 154 68.36 -18.04 35.06
N ASN A 155 67.34 -17.96 35.93
CA ASN A 155 66.64 -19.12 36.50
C ASN A 155 65.13 -19.11 36.18
N ALA A 156 64.71 -18.39 35.14
CA ALA A 156 63.30 -18.30 34.78
C ALA A 156 63.10 -18.63 33.27
N LEU A 157 61.97 -19.15 32.91
CA LEU A 157 61.45 -19.26 31.57
C LEU A 157 60.97 -17.89 31.09
N LEU A 158 61.07 -17.64 29.79
CA LEU A 158 60.63 -16.35 29.21
C LEU A 158 59.51 -16.61 28.20
N ALA A 159 58.41 -15.84 28.35
CA ALA A 159 57.27 -15.90 27.45
C ALA A 159 56.82 -14.51 27.00
N SER A 160 56.33 -14.42 25.75
CA SER A 160 55.75 -13.17 25.23
C SER A 160 54.31 -13.00 25.72
N VAL A 161 54.03 -11.83 26.24
CA VAL A 161 52.67 -11.41 26.65
C VAL A 161 52.02 -10.44 25.64
N ASN A 162 52.60 -10.34 24.44
CA ASN A 162 52.05 -9.45 23.43
C ASN A 162 50.70 -9.96 22.91
N VAL A 163 49.70 -9.09 22.96
CA VAL A 163 48.36 -9.32 22.42
C VAL A 163 48.16 -8.41 21.23
N HIS A 164 47.61 -8.94 20.14
CA HIS A 164 47.44 -8.23 18.89
C HIS A 164 45.95 -8.03 18.57
N PRO A 165 45.36 -6.85 18.89
CA PRO A 165 43.98 -6.55 18.51
C PRO A 165 43.85 -6.46 16.97
N ASN A 166 42.68 -6.89 16.46
CA ASN A 166 42.31 -6.75 15.06
C ASN A 166 42.06 -5.26 14.71
N GLU A 167 41.72 -4.97 13.44
CA GLU A 167 41.41 -3.59 12.96
C GLU A 167 40.26 -2.92 13.72
N ALA A 168 39.38 -3.69 14.34
CA ALA A 168 38.29 -3.20 15.18
C ALA A 168 38.70 -2.97 16.66
N GLY A 169 39.99 -3.18 17.00
CA GLY A 169 40.50 -3.05 18.36
C GLY A 169 40.13 -4.22 19.26
N GLN A 170 39.68 -5.36 18.74
CA GLN A 170 39.25 -6.52 19.48
C GLN A 170 40.29 -7.66 19.39
N VAL A 171 40.47 -8.40 20.49
CA VAL A 171 41.33 -9.58 20.54
C VAL A 171 40.47 -10.83 20.28
N GLU A 172 40.59 -11.37 19.10
CA GLU A 172 39.92 -12.61 18.65
C GLU A 172 40.91 -13.77 18.50
N HIS A 173 42.17 -13.43 18.20
CA HIS A 173 43.22 -14.37 17.91
C HIS A 173 44.38 -14.20 18.90
N TYR A 174 45.08 -15.26 19.15
CA TYR A 174 46.26 -15.31 20.03
C TYR A 174 47.37 -16.10 19.35
N GLY A 175 48.59 -15.60 19.43
CA GLY A 175 49.75 -16.25 18.78
C GLY A 175 50.28 -17.44 19.60
N TYR A 176 50.86 -18.43 18.93
CA TYR A 176 51.63 -19.48 19.59
C TYR A 176 52.98 -18.96 20.12
N GLY A 177 53.47 -17.88 19.56
CA GLY A 177 54.71 -17.25 19.96
C GLY A 177 55.26 -16.33 18.86
N GLU A 178 56.34 -15.65 19.17
CA GLU A 178 56.97 -14.66 18.29
C GLU A 178 58.47 -14.91 18.13
N LEU A 179 59.01 -14.45 16.98
CA LEU A 179 60.47 -14.36 16.78
C LEU A 179 60.90 -12.93 17.15
N THR A 180 61.66 -12.80 18.22
CA THR A 180 62.08 -11.50 18.75
C THR A 180 63.62 -11.49 18.86
N GLY A 181 64.28 -10.50 18.22
CA GLY A 181 65.74 -10.40 18.24
C GLY A 181 66.49 -11.67 17.79
N GLY A 182 65.87 -12.48 16.92
CA GLY A 182 66.44 -13.77 16.48
C GLY A 182 66.21 -14.94 17.44
N THR A 183 65.50 -14.74 18.54
CA THR A 183 65.16 -15.79 19.52
C THR A 183 63.67 -16.08 19.45
N VAL A 184 63.32 -17.36 19.49
CA VAL A 184 61.95 -17.83 19.59
C VAL A 184 61.42 -17.59 21.00
N ARG A 185 60.26 -16.88 21.11
CA ARG A 185 59.58 -16.67 22.38
C ARG A 185 58.18 -17.28 22.28
N PRO A 186 57.89 -18.34 23.03
CA PRO A 186 56.50 -18.81 23.13
C PRO A 186 55.61 -17.72 23.75
N ALA A 187 54.36 -17.63 23.32
CA ALA A 187 53.39 -16.77 23.98
C ALA A 187 53.00 -17.36 25.35
N LEU A 188 52.68 -16.52 26.32
CA LEU A 188 52.45 -16.94 27.70
C LEU A 188 51.37 -18.03 27.79
N GLY A 189 50.20 -17.84 27.16
CA GLY A 189 49.13 -18.83 27.15
C GLY A 189 49.53 -20.15 26.47
N ALA A 190 50.36 -20.09 25.42
CA ALA A 190 50.86 -21.26 24.73
C ALA A 190 51.89 -22.06 25.59
N LEU A 191 52.73 -21.32 26.32
CA LEU A 191 53.69 -21.94 27.25
C LEU A 191 52.96 -22.64 28.41
N ILE A 192 51.99 -22.00 29.00
CA ILE A 192 51.14 -22.55 30.11
C ILE A 192 50.40 -23.82 29.64
N ALA A 193 49.94 -23.82 28.39
CA ALA A 193 49.27 -24.98 27.80
C ALA A 193 50.23 -26.08 27.33
N GLU A 194 51.54 -25.88 27.42
CA GLU A 194 52.58 -26.78 26.89
C GLU A 194 52.41 -27.08 25.39
N SER A 195 51.89 -26.10 24.66
CA SER A 195 51.53 -26.25 23.27
C SER A 195 52.76 -26.18 22.33
N ASN A 196 52.85 -27.11 21.39
CA ASN A 196 53.89 -27.18 20.37
C ASN A 196 53.44 -26.50 19.03
N GLY A 197 52.60 -25.49 19.07
CA GLY A 197 52.14 -24.79 17.89
C GLY A 197 53.24 -24.07 17.11
N GLU A 198 53.00 -23.76 15.84
CA GLU A 198 53.99 -23.14 14.93
C GLU A 198 54.14 -21.66 15.30
N ILE A 199 55.38 -21.28 15.62
CA ILE A 199 55.72 -19.90 15.97
C ILE A 199 55.38 -18.95 14.78
N GLY A 200 54.75 -17.82 15.10
CA GLY A 200 54.30 -16.84 14.09
C GLY A 200 52.94 -17.16 13.47
N LYS A 201 52.28 -18.24 13.87
CA LYS A 201 50.89 -18.50 13.60
C LYS A 201 50.03 -18.14 14.76
N ASP A 202 48.79 -17.77 14.46
CA ASP A 202 47.75 -17.43 15.42
C ASP A 202 46.65 -18.47 15.40
N PHE A 203 46.01 -18.66 16.54
CA PHE A 203 44.78 -19.41 16.67
C PHE A 203 43.66 -18.53 17.23
N ARG A 204 42.44 -18.93 17.00
CA ARG A 204 41.28 -18.21 17.53
C ARG A 204 41.00 -18.64 18.96
N ILE A 205 40.81 -17.66 19.87
CA ILE A 205 40.41 -17.91 21.25
C ILE A 205 39.01 -18.48 21.28
N ASP A 206 38.79 -19.58 22.00
CA ASP A 206 37.46 -20.18 22.17
C ASP A 206 36.61 -19.34 23.14
N GLN A 207 35.69 -18.58 22.60
CA GLN A 207 34.78 -17.70 23.35
C GLN A 207 33.64 -18.46 24.07
N ALA A 208 33.60 -19.78 23.95
CA ALA A 208 32.65 -20.61 24.70
C ALA A 208 33.10 -20.94 26.13
N ILE A 209 34.35 -20.59 26.50
CA ILE A 209 34.86 -20.79 27.85
C ILE A 209 34.22 -19.77 28.79
N ASP A 210 33.62 -20.22 29.90
CA ASP A 210 33.05 -19.31 30.89
C ASP A 210 34.17 -18.66 31.72
N MET A 211 34.39 -17.37 31.53
CA MET A 211 35.40 -16.61 32.23
C MET A 211 35.18 -16.60 33.77
N ALA A 212 33.92 -16.67 34.20
CA ALA A 212 33.58 -16.71 35.65
C ALA A 212 33.94 -18.06 36.31
N SER A 213 34.28 -19.05 35.51
CA SER A 213 34.67 -20.38 36.02
C SER A 213 36.18 -20.52 36.35
N PHE A 214 37.01 -19.47 36.06
CA PHE A 214 38.38 -19.45 36.48
C PHE A 214 38.46 -19.24 37.99
N ASP A 215 39.24 -20.09 38.67
CA ASP A 215 39.61 -19.84 40.07
C ASP A 215 40.50 -18.59 40.12
N SER A 216 40.15 -17.63 40.98
CA SER A 216 40.98 -16.44 41.18
C SER A 216 41.13 -16.09 42.65
N VAL A 217 42.24 -15.45 42.99
CA VAL A 217 42.59 -15.02 44.34
C VAL A 217 43.37 -13.71 44.29
N SER A 218 43.12 -12.79 45.23
CA SER A 218 43.84 -11.54 45.32
C SER A 218 45.30 -11.76 45.78
N VAL A 219 46.23 -11.01 45.18
CA VAL A 219 47.64 -11.02 45.62
C VAL A 219 47.78 -10.80 47.14
N ILE A 220 46.99 -9.88 47.68
CA ILE A 220 47.07 -9.57 49.13
C ILE A 220 46.60 -10.75 50.02
N ASP A 221 45.65 -11.55 49.54
CA ASP A 221 45.19 -12.70 50.30
C ASP A 221 46.23 -13.83 50.29
N VAL A 222 47.03 -13.97 49.23
CA VAL A 222 48.17 -14.87 49.15
C VAL A 222 49.24 -14.42 50.15
N LEU A 223 49.62 -13.14 50.16
CA LEU A 223 50.63 -12.57 51.02
C LEU A 223 50.21 -12.62 52.51
N GLU A 224 48.95 -12.42 52.83
CA GLU A 224 48.41 -12.54 54.18
C GLU A 224 48.17 -14.02 54.63
N GLY A 225 48.49 -15.00 53.82
CA GLY A 225 48.32 -16.42 54.11
C GLY A 225 46.86 -16.86 54.22
N LYS A 226 45.93 -16.18 53.61
CA LYS A 226 44.49 -16.44 53.65
C LYS A 226 44.03 -17.41 52.58
N THR A 227 44.89 -17.75 51.62
CA THR A 227 44.56 -18.60 50.47
C THR A 227 44.51 -20.06 50.92
N ASP A 228 43.44 -20.77 50.46
CA ASP A 228 43.39 -22.22 50.69
C ASP A 228 44.48 -22.91 49.82
N LYS A 229 45.30 -23.71 50.44
CA LYS A 229 46.36 -24.47 49.79
C LYS A 229 45.83 -25.33 48.65
N ALA A 230 44.65 -25.86 48.76
CA ALA A 230 44.01 -26.70 47.75
C ALA A 230 43.77 -25.94 46.43
N LEU A 231 43.68 -24.58 46.43
CA LEU A 231 43.58 -23.78 45.23
C LEU A 231 44.88 -23.66 44.44
N ILE A 232 46.04 -23.85 45.11
CA ILE A 232 47.37 -23.59 44.54
C ILE A 232 48.15 -24.87 44.27
N GLU A 233 47.94 -25.89 45.06
CA GLU A 233 48.73 -27.14 45.03
C GLU A 233 48.64 -27.87 43.71
N ASP A 234 49.81 -28.14 43.09
CA ASP A 234 49.99 -28.76 41.75
C ASP A 234 49.31 -28.02 40.54
N ARG A 235 49.03 -26.73 40.74
CA ARG A 235 48.42 -25.90 39.65
C ARG A 235 49.40 -24.89 39.08
N THR A 236 49.08 -24.42 37.89
CA THR A 236 49.73 -23.23 37.28
C THR A 236 49.09 -21.97 37.81
N VAL A 237 49.88 -21.09 38.36
CA VAL A 237 49.46 -19.77 38.86
C VAL A 237 49.83 -18.71 37.83
N LEU A 238 48.84 -17.92 37.40
CA LEU A 238 49.05 -16.80 36.50
C LEU A 238 48.81 -15.49 37.25
N VAL A 239 49.88 -14.72 37.45
CA VAL A 239 49.87 -13.43 38.18
C VAL A 239 49.76 -12.32 37.18
N GLY A 240 48.76 -11.46 37.27
CA GLY A 240 48.62 -10.31 36.39
C GLY A 240 47.62 -9.24 36.87
N ALA A 241 47.62 -8.12 36.17
CA ALA A 241 46.85 -6.95 36.50
C ALA A 241 45.35 -7.15 36.18
N THR A 242 44.48 -6.92 37.17
CA THR A 242 43.03 -6.90 36.98
C THR A 242 42.42 -5.53 37.35
N ALA A 243 43.17 -4.71 38.09
CA ALA A 243 42.75 -3.37 38.45
C ALA A 243 42.67 -2.46 37.21
N ILE A 244 41.57 -1.74 37.05
CA ILE A 244 41.32 -0.84 35.87
C ILE A 244 42.37 0.26 35.79
N GLU A 245 42.87 0.71 36.93
CA GLU A 245 43.87 1.78 37.05
C GLU A 245 45.21 1.43 36.40
N LEU A 246 45.49 0.13 36.19
CA LEU A 246 46.72 -0.32 35.57
C LEU A 246 46.67 -0.32 34.03
N GLY A 247 45.49 -0.13 33.44
CA GLY A 247 45.32 0.12 32.01
C GLY A 247 45.52 -1.11 31.09
N ASP A 248 45.76 -2.31 31.65
CA ASP A 248 45.94 -3.52 30.87
C ASP A 248 44.60 -4.22 30.59
N HIS A 249 43.80 -3.59 29.74
CA HIS A 249 42.47 -4.07 29.38
C HIS A 249 42.25 -4.09 27.87
N TYR A 250 41.65 -5.14 27.38
CA TYR A 250 41.40 -5.36 25.95
C TYR A 250 39.94 -5.67 25.68
N ALA A 251 39.43 -5.17 24.58
CA ALA A 251 38.12 -5.57 24.09
C ALA A 251 38.21 -7.01 23.49
N SER A 252 37.36 -7.93 23.97
CA SER A 252 37.28 -9.30 23.44
C SER A 252 35.84 -9.62 23.10
N PRO A 253 35.57 -10.17 21.87
CA PRO A 253 34.22 -10.56 21.49
C PRO A 253 33.62 -11.55 22.49
N GLY A 254 32.36 -11.37 22.86
CA GLY A 254 31.66 -12.23 23.81
C GLY A 254 31.88 -11.88 25.29
N TYR A 255 33.04 -11.33 25.65
CA TYR A 255 33.38 -11.02 27.06
C TYR A 255 33.37 -9.49 27.36
N GLY A 256 33.34 -8.65 26.32
CA GLY A 256 33.47 -7.20 26.55
C GLY A 256 34.90 -6.75 26.74
N VAL A 257 35.14 -5.83 27.70
CA VAL A 257 36.48 -5.37 28.02
C VAL A 257 36.99 -6.15 29.24
N ILE A 258 38.08 -6.89 29.07
CA ILE A 258 38.65 -7.80 30.06
C ILE A 258 40.12 -7.50 30.28
N PRO A 259 40.67 -7.82 31.49
CA PRO A 259 42.10 -7.71 31.79
C PRO A 259 42.97 -8.61 30.90
N GLY A 260 44.18 -8.17 30.55
CA GLY A 260 45.14 -8.91 29.72
C GLY A 260 45.43 -10.31 30.24
N VAL A 261 45.57 -10.43 31.52
CA VAL A 261 45.82 -11.74 32.21
C VAL A 261 44.74 -12.77 31.86
N TYR A 262 43.46 -12.37 31.74
CA TYR A 262 42.38 -13.28 31.36
C TYR A 262 42.48 -13.69 29.88
N ILE A 263 43.06 -12.85 28.99
CA ILE A 263 43.30 -13.23 27.60
C ILE A 263 44.30 -14.37 27.53
N HIS A 264 45.38 -14.31 28.32
CA HIS A 264 46.38 -15.38 28.44
C HIS A 264 45.77 -16.66 29.02
N ALA A 265 44.90 -16.55 30.03
CA ALA A 265 44.18 -17.67 30.63
C ALA A 265 43.25 -18.34 29.60
N LEU A 266 42.41 -17.54 28.88
CA LEU A 266 41.51 -18.05 27.84
C LEU A 266 42.27 -18.70 26.66
N ALA A 267 43.40 -18.13 26.28
CA ALA A 267 44.27 -18.71 25.26
C ALA A 267 44.83 -20.06 25.69
N SER A 268 45.31 -20.16 26.95
CA SER A 268 45.77 -21.42 27.50
C SER A 268 44.69 -22.48 27.54
N GLU A 269 43.52 -22.16 28.03
CA GLU A 269 42.37 -23.09 28.08
C GLU A 269 41.88 -23.50 26.66
N THR A 270 41.96 -22.59 25.69
CA THR A 270 41.65 -22.92 24.30
C THR A 270 42.55 -24.03 23.77
N LEU A 271 43.86 -23.93 24.04
CA LEU A 271 44.85 -24.93 23.64
C LEU A 271 44.71 -26.25 24.37
N LYS A 272 44.52 -26.20 25.69
CA LYS A 272 44.30 -27.39 26.55
C LYS A 272 43.06 -28.18 26.11
N ASN A 273 42.02 -27.48 25.75
CA ASN A 273 40.76 -28.08 25.26
C ASN A 273 40.83 -28.55 23.79
N GLY A 274 41.97 -28.35 23.07
CA GLY A 274 42.08 -28.67 21.66
C GLY A 274 41.10 -27.90 20.80
N SER A 275 40.74 -26.68 21.23
CA SER A 275 39.77 -25.81 20.53
C SER A 275 40.45 -24.82 19.56
N ASP A 276 41.78 -24.95 19.35
CA ASP A 276 42.56 -24.15 18.39
C ASP A 276 42.37 -24.62 16.93
N MET A 277 41.09 -24.67 16.52
CA MET A 277 40.72 -25.25 15.23
C MET A 277 41.21 -24.41 14.04
N PRO A 278 41.62 -25.07 12.94
CA PRO A 278 41.99 -24.36 11.71
C PRO A 278 40.78 -23.56 11.18
N GLN A 279 41.04 -22.32 10.77
CA GLN A 279 40.01 -21.44 10.25
C GLN A 279 39.95 -21.58 8.70
N VAL A 280 38.75 -21.87 8.19
CA VAL A 280 38.45 -21.84 6.77
C VAL A 280 38.26 -20.39 6.33
N SER A 281 38.72 -20.02 5.14
CA SER A 281 38.49 -18.68 4.61
C SER A 281 37.01 -18.44 4.36
N GLY A 282 36.47 -17.31 4.85
CA GLY A 282 35.09 -16.89 4.61
C GLY A 282 34.77 -16.63 3.13
N TRP A 283 35.80 -16.42 2.30
CA TRP A 283 35.63 -16.35 0.85
C TRP A 283 35.36 -17.73 0.21
N LEU A 284 35.84 -18.82 0.81
CA LEU A 284 35.56 -20.16 0.33
C LEU A 284 34.07 -20.52 0.49
N THR A 285 33.50 -20.21 1.64
CA THR A 285 32.06 -20.40 1.90
C THR A 285 31.20 -19.51 1.00
N PHE A 286 31.63 -18.26 0.76
CA PHE A 286 31.00 -17.36 -0.19
C PHE A 286 31.01 -17.94 -1.61
N LEU A 287 32.14 -18.36 -2.12
CA LEU A 287 32.29 -18.90 -3.49
C LEU A 287 31.50 -20.20 -3.65
N ALA A 288 31.54 -21.10 -2.67
CA ALA A 288 30.76 -22.34 -2.69
C ALA A 288 29.23 -22.00 -2.78
N THR A 289 28.76 -21.05 -1.98
CA THR A 289 27.37 -20.60 -2.03
C THR A 289 27.01 -19.95 -3.36
N ALA A 290 27.91 -19.12 -3.90
CA ALA A 290 27.72 -18.48 -5.21
C ALA A 290 27.64 -19.53 -6.34
N LEU A 291 28.47 -20.57 -6.31
CA LEU A 291 28.42 -21.66 -7.25
C LEU A 291 27.10 -22.44 -7.20
N VAL A 292 26.63 -22.76 -6.02
CA VAL A 292 25.31 -23.43 -5.83
C VAL A 292 24.19 -22.58 -6.40
N LEU A 293 24.15 -21.28 -6.08
CA LEU A 293 23.16 -20.34 -6.63
C LEU A 293 23.26 -20.26 -8.16
N ALA A 294 24.48 -20.22 -8.72
CA ALA A 294 24.67 -20.20 -10.15
C ALA A 294 24.16 -21.49 -10.85
N ILE A 295 24.44 -22.67 -10.30
CA ILE A 295 23.93 -23.94 -10.83
C ILE A 295 22.40 -23.95 -10.86
N LEU A 296 21.75 -23.40 -9.83
CA LEU A 296 20.30 -23.32 -9.75
C LEU A 296 19.70 -22.34 -10.79
N LEU A 297 20.43 -21.29 -11.18
CA LEU A 297 20.05 -20.39 -12.26
C LEU A 297 19.98 -21.09 -13.63
N PHE A 298 20.91 -22.02 -13.90
CA PHE A 298 20.93 -22.77 -15.16
C PHE A 298 19.85 -23.84 -15.26
N ARG A 299 19.16 -24.17 -14.19
CA ARG A 299 18.07 -25.13 -14.20
C ARG A 299 16.81 -24.52 -14.89
N LYS A 300 16.60 -24.93 -16.15
CA LYS A 300 15.53 -24.45 -17.05
C LYS A 300 14.17 -25.00 -16.60
N SER A 301 13.56 -24.44 -15.54
CA SER A 301 12.19 -24.77 -15.14
C SER A 301 11.25 -23.61 -15.44
N ARG A 302 10.31 -23.81 -16.36
CA ARG A 302 9.26 -22.85 -16.74
C ARG A 302 8.23 -22.59 -15.62
N ARG A 303 8.31 -23.28 -14.49
CA ARG A 303 7.28 -23.27 -13.42
C ARG A 303 7.75 -22.76 -12.06
N THR A 304 8.94 -22.15 -11.95
CA THR A 304 9.44 -21.65 -10.66
C THR A 304 8.81 -20.31 -10.31
N ARG A 305 7.69 -20.38 -9.63
CA ARG A 305 7.00 -19.24 -9.00
C ARG A 305 7.84 -18.70 -7.83
N VAL A 306 7.45 -17.54 -7.31
CA VAL A 306 8.02 -16.83 -6.14
C VAL A 306 8.43 -17.77 -4.99
N ARG A 307 7.72 -18.88 -4.80
CA ARG A 307 7.97 -19.90 -3.77
C ARG A 307 9.36 -20.55 -3.88
N ASP A 308 9.86 -20.84 -5.09
CA ASP A 308 11.16 -21.49 -5.27
C ASP A 308 12.32 -20.48 -5.12
N ALA A 309 12.07 -19.21 -5.39
CA ALA A 309 13.06 -18.14 -5.20
C ALA A 309 13.39 -17.89 -3.73
N ALA A 310 12.48 -18.19 -2.81
CA ALA A 310 12.68 -18.05 -1.37
C ALA A 310 13.14 -19.36 -0.71
N LEU A 311 12.62 -20.52 -1.13
CA LEU A 311 12.95 -21.82 -0.53
C LEU A 311 14.43 -22.20 -0.69
N VAL A 312 15.02 -21.91 -1.85
CA VAL A 312 16.43 -22.27 -2.11
C VAL A 312 17.40 -21.51 -1.20
N PRO A 313 17.36 -20.16 -1.10
CA PRO A 313 18.22 -19.46 -0.14
C PRO A 313 17.97 -19.86 1.31
N ILE A 314 16.73 -20.13 1.71
CA ILE A 314 16.40 -20.59 3.06
C ILE A 314 17.07 -21.95 3.35
N THR A 315 16.98 -22.90 2.42
CA THR A 315 17.64 -24.20 2.59
C THR A 315 19.16 -24.07 2.63
N LEU A 316 19.75 -23.15 1.85
CA LEU A 316 21.18 -22.85 1.90
C LEU A 316 21.58 -22.23 3.23
N VAL A 317 20.83 -21.27 3.76
CA VAL A 317 21.07 -20.67 5.08
C VAL A 317 21.06 -21.74 6.17
N ILE A 318 20.06 -22.62 6.18
CA ILE A 318 19.97 -23.73 7.13
C ILE A 318 21.20 -24.66 6.97
N ALA A 319 21.57 -25.02 5.74
CA ALA A 319 22.73 -25.88 5.47
C ALA A 319 24.05 -25.23 5.94
N LEU A 320 24.22 -23.93 5.74
CA LEU A 320 25.40 -23.17 6.21
C LEU A 320 25.48 -23.19 7.75
N ILE A 321 24.36 -22.91 8.43
CA ILE A 321 24.29 -22.94 9.89
C ILE A 321 24.62 -24.35 10.40
N VAL A 322 23.98 -25.37 9.84
CA VAL A 322 24.27 -26.77 10.23
C VAL A 322 25.75 -27.12 10.00
N THR A 323 26.35 -26.70 8.87
CA THR A 323 27.76 -26.94 8.57
C THR A 323 28.67 -26.24 9.58
N HIS A 324 28.38 -24.97 9.93
CA HIS A 324 29.13 -24.21 10.92
C HIS A 324 29.13 -24.93 12.29
N PHE A 325 27.95 -25.30 12.79
CA PHE A 325 27.80 -25.99 14.05
C PHE A 325 28.45 -27.40 14.05
N ALA A 326 28.19 -28.16 12.99
CA ALA A 326 28.76 -29.51 12.85
C ALA A 326 30.30 -29.48 12.81
N ALA A 327 30.90 -28.56 12.06
CA ALA A 327 32.35 -28.40 12.01
C ALA A 327 32.94 -28.02 13.38
N TYR A 328 32.30 -27.14 14.10
CA TYR A 328 32.72 -26.75 15.46
C TYR A 328 32.61 -27.90 16.44
N PHE A 329 31.44 -28.56 16.56
CA PHE A 329 31.25 -29.65 17.53
C PHE A 329 32.08 -30.91 17.22
N SER A 330 32.51 -31.10 15.99
CA SER A 330 33.44 -32.19 15.62
C SER A 330 34.91 -31.81 15.76
N ALA A 331 35.19 -30.59 16.25
CA ALA A 331 36.56 -30.05 16.36
C ALA A 331 37.38 -30.09 15.08
N LEU A 332 36.73 -30.07 13.89
CA LEU A 332 37.37 -30.15 12.59
C LEU A 332 37.93 -28.81 12.09
N ALA A 333 37.12 -27.77 12.14
CA ALA A 333 37.48 -26.42 11.69
C ALA A 333 36.46 -25.37 12.13
N TYR A 334 36.92 -24.14 12.25
CA TYR A 334 36.03 -22.98 12.32
C TYR A 334 35.64 -22.55 10.87
N VAL A 335 34.36 -22.58 10.59
CA VAL A 335 33.80 -22.25 9.24
C VAL A 335 33.01 -20.95 9.33
N PRO A 336 33.57 -19.78 8.96
CA PRO A 336 32.84 -18.53 8.91
C PRO A 336 31.80 -18.56 7.78
N ILE A 337 30.56 -18.21 8.10
CA ILE A 337 29.43 -18.27 7.17
C ILE A 337 28.85 -16.89 6.85
N GLY A 338 29.26 -15.84 7.54
CA GLY A 338 28.70 -14.49 7.43
C GLY A 338 28.71 -13.94 6.02
N ASN A 339 29.80 -14.13 5.27
CA ASN A 339 29.90 -13.72 3.87
C ASN A 339 28.89 -14.46 2.98
N ALA A 340 28.70 -15.75 3.22
CA ALA A 340 27.76 -16.59 2.49
C ALA A 340 26.30 -16.21 2.83
N LEU A 341 26.00 -15.87 4.10
CA LEU A 341 24.72 -15.37 4.54
C LEU A 341 24.37 -14.03 3.87
N LEU A 342 25.34 -13.11 3.78
CA LEU A 342 25.14 -11.84 3.08
C LEU A 342 24.78 -12.06 1.59
N LEU A 343 25.39 -13.04 0.94
CA LEU A 343 25.04 -13.40 -0.43
C LEU A 343 23.60 -13.93 -0.53
N CYS A 344 23.19 -14.80 0.39
CA CYS A 344 21.83 -15.32 0.43
C CYS A 344 20.81 -14.19 0.67
N PHE A 345 21.05 -13.31 1.63
CA PHE A 345 20.17 -12.17 1.91
C PHE A 345 20.11 -11.19 0.74
N SER A 346 21.25 -10.83 0.16
CA SER A 346 21.32 -9.96 -1.03
C SER A 346 20.55 -10.57 -2.20
N TYR A 347 20.68 -11.86 -2.42
CA TYR A 347 19.94 -12.57 -3.47
C TYR A 347 18.43 -12.52 -3.23
N VAL A 348 17.96 -12.82 -2.03
CA VAL A 348 16.53 -12.75 -1.68
C VAL A 348 15.99 -11.32 -1.86
N PHE A 349 16.73 -10.33 -1.37
CA PHE A 349 16.35 -8.92 -1.47
C PHE A 349 16.19 -8.48 -2.93
N VAL A 350 17.20 -8.71 -3.76
CA VAL A 350 17.17 -8.33 -5.18
C VAL A 350 16.04 -9.06 -5.92
N ARG A 351 15.81 -10.34 -5.61
CA ARG A 351 14.71 -11.11 -6.19
C ARG A 351 13.33 -10.60 -5.75
N MET A 352 13.20 -10.17 -4.51
CA MET A 352 11.96 -9.57 -3.99
C MET A 352 11.67 -8.24 -4.70
N VAL A 353 12.67 -7.37 -4.83
CA VAL A 353 12.56 -6.10 -5.56
C VAL A 353 12.21 -6.35 -7.03
N GLN A 354 12.89 -7.28 -7.69
CA GLN A 354 12.60 -7.64 -9.08
C GLN A 354 11.16 -8.13 -9.25
N THR A 355 10.67 -8.97 -8.32
CA THR A 355 9.30 -9.50 -8.37
C THR A 355 8.29 -8.36 -8.15
N ALA A 356 8.56 -7.44 -7.22
CA ALA A 356 7.72 -6.29 -6.98
C ALA A 356 7.63 -5.39 -8.22
N ILE A 357 8.77 -5.08 -8.86
CA ILE A 357 8.82 -4.30 -10.12
C ILE A 357 8.05 -5.03 -11.23
N SER A 358 8.25 -6.33 -11.39
CA SER A 358 7.54 -7.13 -12.40
C SER A 358 6.03 -7.13 -12.17
N ASN A 359 5.59 -7.28 -10.91
CA ASN A 359 4.17 -7.23 -10.55
C ASN A 359 3.58 -5.83 -10.79
N MET A 360 4.33 -4.76 -10.46
CA MET A 360 3.91 -3.39 -10.75
C MET A 360 3.79 -3.14 -12.26
N GLN A 361 4.73 -3.65 -13.07
CA GLN A 361 4.68 -3.55 -14.53
C GLN A 361 3.51 -4.35 -15.11
N GLN A 362 3.27 -5.56 -14.61
CA GLN A 362 2.11 -6.37 -15.01
C GLN A 362 0.79 -5.68 -14.66
N ALA A 363 0.67 -5.12 -13.45
CA ALA A 363 -0.50 -4.35 -13.04
C ALA A 363 -0.70 -3.07 -13.88
N ARG A 364 0.38 -2.49 -14.39
CA ARG A 364 0.31 -1.30 -15.25
C ARG A 364 -0.22 -1.61 -16.66
N HIS A 365 0.03 -2.79 -17.20
CA HIS A 365 -0.28 -3.15 -18.59
C HIS A 365 -1.37 -4.21 -18.73
N HIS A 366 -1.80 -4.82 -17.64
CA HIS A 366 -2.83 -5.85 -17.63
C HIS A 366 -3.89 -5.55 -16.56
N ASP A 367 -5.12 -5.94 -16.85
CA ASP A 367 -6.23 -5.88 -15.92
C ASP A 367 -6.07 -6.90 -14.78
N GLY A 368 -6.27 -6.46 -13.55
CA GLY A 368 -6.03 -7.28 -12.36
C GLY A 368 -7.00 -8.45 -12.17
N LEU A 369 -8.23 -8.33 -12.67
CA LEU A 369 -9.25 -9.37 -12.55
C LEU A 369 -9.08 -10.44 -13.63
N THR A 370 -9.01 -10.03 -14.89
CA THR A 370 -9.05 -10.94 -16.05
C THR A 370 -7.65 -11.36 -16.52
N GLY A 371 -6.64 -10.52 -16.31
CA GLY A 371 -5.31 -10.69 -16.89
C GLY A 371 -5.22 -10.27 -18.37
N LEU A 372 -6.29 -9.74 -18.95
CA LEU A 372 -6.29 -9.17 -20.30
C LEU A 372 -5.43 -7.91 -20.34
N PRO A 373 -4.84 -7.54 -21.50
CA PRO A 373 -4.22 -6.23 -21.68
C PRO A 373 -5.20 -5.12 -21.33
N ASN A 374 -4.72 -4.08 -20.66
CA ASN A 374 -5.53 -2.89 -20.35
C ASN A 374 -5.41 -1.79 -21.41
N ALA A 375 -6.08 -0.66 -21.20
CA ALA A 375 -6.06 0.47 -22.12
C ALA A 375 -4.64 1.02 -22.42
N GLN A 376 -3.71 0.95 -21.45
CA GLN A 376 -2.32 1.41 -21.64
C GLN A 376 -1.53 0.52 -22.61
N ASN A 377 -1.95 -0.71 -22.79
CA ASN A 377 -1.33 -1.62 -23.74
C ASN A 377 -1.72 -1.36 -25.19
N LEU A 378 -2.78 -0.57 -25.42
CA LEU A 378 -3.12 -0.06 -26.76
C LEU A 378 -2.09 0.96 -27.30
N GLU A 379 -1.30 1.59 -26.42
CA GLU A 379 -0.33 2.64 -26.73
C GLU A 379 0.85 2.17 -27.61
N ILE A 380 1.04 0.87 -27.74
CA ILE A 380 2.24 0.28 -28.36
C ILE A 380 2.14 0.10 -29.87
N SER A 381 0.95 0.32 -30.45
CA SER A 381 0.69 0.10 -31.88
C SER A 381 0.58 1.41 -32.64
N GLU A 382 1.67 1.87 -33.26
CA GLU A 382 1.76 3.17 -33.98
C GLU A 382 1.00 3.23 -35.31
N GLN A 383 0.29 2.20 -35.76
CA GLN A 383 -0.22 2.11 -37.13
C GLN A 383 -1.70 1.76 -37.30
N GLN A 384 -2.50 1.72 -36.23
CA GLN A 384 -3.90 1.27 -36.36
C GLN A 384 -4.90 2.34 -35.94
N HIS A 385 -5.72 2.74 -36.89
CA HIS A 385 -6.63 3.87 -36.79
C HIS A 385 -8.10 3.48 -36.58
N HIS A 386 -8.41 2.21 -36.27
CA HIS A 386 -9.77 1.66 -36.21
C HIS A 386 -9.99 0.92 -34.89
N ILE A 387 -10.69 1.54 -33.96
CA ILE A 387 -10.97 0.97 -32.63
C ILE A 387 -12.46 0.71 -32.47
N ALA A 388 -12.80 -0.49 -31.99
CA ALA A 388 -14.11 -0.82 -31.47
C ALA A 388 -14.09 -0.97 -29.97
N ALA A 389 -15.17 -0.51 -29.32
CA ALA A 389 -15.43 -0.69 -27.89
C ALA A 389 -16.76 -1.42 -27.71
N LEU A 390 -16.81 -2.37 -26.78
CA LEU A 390 -18.03 -3.07 -26.39
C LEU A 390 -18.34 -2.72 -24.93
N HIS A 391 -19.55 -2.29 -24.67
CA HIS A 391 -20.10 -2.08 -23.33
C HIS A 391 -21.07 -3.20 -22.97
N ILE A 392 -21.03 -3.62 -21.72
CA ILE A 392 -21.96 -4.61 -21.16
C ILE A 392 -23.07 -3.84 -20.44
N ALA A 393 -24.20 -3.63 -21.14
CA ALA A 393 -25.29 -2.80 -20.64
C ALA A 393 -25.96 -3.32 -19.34
N ASN A 394 -25.89 -4.61 -19.07
CA ASN A 394 -26.40 -5.21 -17.83
C ASN A 394 -25.29 -5.63 -16.86
N TYR A 395 -24.16 -4.92 -16.84
CA TYR A 395 -23.00 -5.27 -16.02
C TYR A 395 -23.30 -5.22 -14.51
N SER A 396 -24.05 -4.21 -14.06
CA SER A 396 -24.48 -4.09 -12.65
C SER A 396 -25.29 -5.29 -12.18
N ASP A 397 -26.23 -5.78 -13.00
CA ASP A 397 -27.02 -6.97 -12.68
C ASP A 397 -26.13 -8.21 -12.56
N LEU A 398 -25.17 -8.34 -13.50
CA LEU A 398 -24.20 -9.44 -13.51
C LEU A 398 -23.28 -9.40 -12.30
N THR A 399 -22.83 -8.22 -11.86
CA THR A 399 -21.98 -8.08 -10.67
C THR A 399 -22.73 -8.39 -9.39
N ALA A 400 -24.03 -8.11 -9.32
CA ALA A 400 -24.87 -8.42 -8.17
C ALA A 400 -25.14 -9.93 -8.02
N ASP A 401 -25.22 -10.68 -9.16
CA ASP A 401 -25.57 -12.12 -9.18
C ASP A 401 -24.37 -13.07 -9.27
N CYS A 402 -23.18 -12.57 -9.65
CA CYS A 402 -22.01 -13.38 -9.92
C CYS A 402 -20.90 -13.19 -8.86
N SER A 403 -20.22 -14.28 -8.53
CA SER A 403 -18.95 -14.21 -7.80
C SER A 403 -17.82 -13.60 -8.69
N GLN A 404 -16.76 -13.09 -8.06
CA GLN A 404 -15.59 -12.57 -8.80
C GLN A 404 -14.99 -13.60 -9.79
N GLN A 405 -15.02 -14.90 -9.45
CA GLN A 405 -14.51 -15.95 -10.33
C GLN A 405 -15.40 -16.17 -11.54
N GLU A 406 -16.73 -16.12 -11.36
CA GLU A 406 -17.69 -16.23 -12.46
C GLU A 406 -17.63 -15.02 -13.38
N LEU A 407 -17.52 -13.80 -12.81
CA LEU A 407 -17.34 -12.56 -13.58
C LEU A 407 -16.05 -12.58 -14.41
N LYS A 408 -14.94 -13.03 -13.79
CA LYS A 408 -13.69 -13.27 -14.52
C LYS A 408 -13.87 -14.24 -15.68
N ALA A 409 -14.50 -15.38 -15.44
CA ALA A 409 -14.73 -16.40 -16.45
C ALA A 409 -15.62 -15.86 -17.58
N LEU A 410 -16.63 -15.03 -17.24
CA LEU A 410 -17.51 -14.38 -18.22
C LEU A 410 -16.70 -13.44 -19.14
N LEU A 411 -15.95 -12.49 -18.55
CA LEU A 411 -15.17 -11.52 -19.31
C LEU A 411 -14.10 -12.19 -20.18
N CYS A 412 -13.43 -13.23 -19.67
CA CYS A 412 -12.47 -13.99 -20.45
C CYS A 412 -13.14 -14.76 -21.62
N ALA A 413 -14.30 -15.37 -21.39
CA ALA A 413 -15.04 -16.05 -22.45
C ALA A 413 -15.57 -15.08 -23.52
N MET A 414 -15.98 -13.87 -23.11
CA MET A 414 -16.34 -12.80 -24.05
C MET A 414 -15.14 -12.36 -24.89
N ALA A 415 -14.00 -12.14 -24.25
CA ALA A 415 -12.76 -11.77 -24.94
C ALA A 415 -12.30 -12.87 -25.90
N GLU A 416 -12.43 -14.15 -25.53
CA GLU A 416 -12.10 -15.29 -26.40
C GLU A 416 -13.00 -15.31 -27.66
N ARG A 417 -14.31 -15.05 -27.52
CA ARG A 417 -15.21 -14.91 -28.67
C ARG A 417 -14.85 -13.75 -29.59
N LEU A 418 -14.55 -12.57 -28.98
CA LEU A 418 -14.16 -11.38 -29.73
C LEU A 418 -12.79 -11.53 -30.40
N SER A 419 -11.89 -12.31 -29.83
CA SER A 419 -10.55 -12.51 -30.38
C SER A 419 -10.57 -13.15 -31.78
N LEU A 420 -11.65 -13.84 -32.13
CA LEU A 420 -11.84 -14.42 -33.45
C LEU A 420 -12.10 -13.36 -34.54
N LEU A 421 -12.53 -12.16 -34.13
CA LEU A 421 -12.90 -11.06 -35.03
C LEU A 421 -11.95 -9.87 -34.92
N ALA A 422 -11.09 -9.85 -33.92
CA ALA A 422 -10.14 -8.76 -33.66
C ALA A 422 -8.84 -8.93 -34.48
N ASP A 423 -8.20 -7.82 -34.82
CA ASP A 423 -6.87 -7.86 -35.43
C ASP A 423 -5.87 -8.53 -34.46
N GLN A 424 -5.10 -9.46 -35.00
CA GLN A 424 -4.16 -10.31 -34.23
C GLN A 424 -4.77 -11.01 -33.00
N GLY A 425 -6.10 -11.10 -32.91
CA GLY A 425 -6.81 -11.73 -31.79
C GLY A 425 -6.64 -11.04 -30.44
N ARG A 426 -6.25 -9.77 -30.41
CA ARG A 426 -6.00 -9.01 -29.18
C ARG A 426 -7.24 -8.29 -28.68
N ILE A 427 -7.64 -8.58 -27.45
CA ILE A 427 -8.73 -7.89 -26.76
C ILE A 427 -8.18 -7.19 -25.52
N TYR A 428 -8.61 -5.95 -25.31
CA TYR A 428 -8.20 -5.09 -24.23
C TYR A 428 -9.38 -4.87 -23.27
N ARG A 429 -9.13 -4.92 -21.98
CA ARG A 429 -10.10 -4.49 -20.98
C ARG A 429 -9.84 -3.04 -20.62
N THR A 430 -10.72 -2.14 -21.03
CA THR A 430 -10.53 -0.70 -20.92
C THR A 430 -11.30 -0.06 -19.77
N GLY A 431 -12.27 -0.78 -19.23
CA GLY A 431 -13.09 -0.43 -18.07
C GLY A 431 -13.68 -1.67 -17.42
N ASP A 432 -14.46 -1.50 -16.35
CA ASP A 432 -15.06 -2.61 -15.63
C ASP A 432 -16.03 -3.40 -16.51
N ASP A 433 -16.87 -2.71 -17.24
CA ASP A 433 -17.89 -3.21 -18.17
C ASP A 433 -17.46 -3.11 -19.64
N GLN A 434 -16.17 -2.80 -19.93
CA GLN A 434 -15.72 -2.43 -21.24
C GLN A 434 -14.61 -3.33 -21.76
N LEU A 435 -14.81 -3.79 -23.03
CA LEU A 435 -13.79 -4.45 -23.82
C LEU A 435 -13.53 -3.64 -25.09
N ALA A 436 -12.29 -3.58 -25.54
CA ALA A 436 -11.93 -2.90 -26.78
C ALA A 436 -10.99 -3.77 -27.63
N TRP A 437 -11.01 -3.52 -28.93
CA TRP A 437 -10.13 -4.20 -29.89
C TRP A 437 -9.91 -3.34 -31.13
N ILE A 438 -8.91 -3.73 -31.90
CA ILE A 438 -8.61 -3.12 -33.18
C ILE A 438 -9.40 -3.89 -34.25
N VAL A 439 -10.13 -3.16 -35.08
CA VAL A 439 -10.91 -3.74 -36.18
C VAL A 439 -9.96 -4.05 -37.34
N PRO A 440 -9.97 -5.29 -37.91
CA PRO A 440 -9.14 -5.64 -39.05
C PRO A 440 -9.48 -4.81 -40.27
N GLU A 441 -8.48 -4.40 -41.05
CA GLU A 441 -8.66 -3.58 -42.26
C GLU A 441 -9.56 -4.24 -43.30
N ASP A 442 -9.54 -5.55 -43.43
CA ASP A 442 -10.38 -6.31 -44.36
C ASP A 442 -11.89 -6.15 -44.08
N ASN A 443 -12.27 -5.77 -42.87
CA ASN A 443 -13.69 -5.60 -42.48
C ASN A 443 -14.20 -4.15 -42.63
N LEU A 444 -13.34 -3.20 -42.95
CA LEU A 444 -13.71 -1.77 -43.05
C LEU A 444 -14.73 -1.47 -44.17
N PRO A 445 -14.73 -2.14 -45.34
CA PRO A 445 -15.73 -1.90 -46.35
C PRO A 445 -17.15 -2.28 -45.96
N ASN A 446 -17.33 -3.22 -45.00
CA ASN A 446 -18.62 -3.75 -44.57
C ASN A 446 -18.76 -3.75 -43.02
N LEU A 447 -18.57 -2.58 -42.41
CA LEU A 447 -18.67 -2.40 -40.96
C LEU A 447 -20.01 -2.85 -40.38
N SER A 448 -21.12 -2.68 -41.12
CA SER A 448 -22.45 -3.11 -40.66
C SER A 448 -22.50 -4.62 -40.46
N ASP A 449 -22.09 -5.38 -41.46
CA ASP A 449 -22.09 -6.85 -41.41
C ASP A 449 -21.11 -7.37 -40.32
N TYR A 450 -19.97 -6.67 -40.15
CA TYR A 450 -19.00 -6.96 -39.10
C TYR A 450 -19.63 -6.82 -37.71
N PHE A 451 -20.25 -5.67 -37.38
CA PHE A 451 -20.85 -5.44 -36.06
C PHE A 451 -22.14 -6.23 -35.85
N GLU A 452 -22.87 -6.59 -36.89
CA GLU A 452 -23.96 -7.57 -36.78
C GLU A 452 -23.43 -8.94 -36.38
N THR A 453 -22.30 -9.36 -36.95
CA THR A 453 -21.62 -10.61 -36.55
C THR A 453 -21.13 -10.56 -35.10
N VAL A 454 -20.50 -9.44 -34.69
CA VAL A 454 -20.12 -9.23 -33.27
C VAL A 454 -21.34 -9.34 -32.36
N SER A 455 -22.45 -8.69 -32.72
CA SER A 455 -23.69 -8.70 -31.95
C SER A 455 -24.29 -10.11 -31.84
N ALA A 456 -24.24 -10.88 -32.93
CA ALA A 456 -24.74 -12.27 -32.97
C ALA A 456 -24.04 -13.19 -31.97
N PHE A 457 -22.74 -12.97 -31.69
CA PHE A 457 -22.00 -13.74 -30.69
C PHE A 457 -22.56 -13.60 -29.27
N PHE A 458 -23.24 -12.48 -28.97
CA PHE A 458 -23.79 -12.19 -27.64
C PHE A 458 -25.31 -12.40 -27.55
N LEU A 459 -25.99 -12.74 -28.67
CA LEU A 459 -27.39 -13.18 -28.61
C LEU A 459 -27.55 -14.52 -27.88
N GLN A 460 -26.53 -15.37 -27.95
CA GLN A 460 -26.49 -16.61 -27.20
C GLN A 460 -25.82 -16.42 -25.84
N PRO A 461 -26.34 -17.05 -24.76
CA PRO A 461 -25.71 -16.95 -23.46
C PRO A 461 -24.25 -17.37 -23.48
N VAL A 462 -23.42 -16.70 -22.68
CA VAL A 462 -22.02 -17.03 -22.50
C VAL A 462 -21.90 -18.12 -21.44
N GLN A 463 -21.22 -19.22 -21.77
CA GLN A 463 -20.98 -20.32 -20.83
C GLN A 463 -19.87 -19.95 -19.87
N THR A 464 -20.14 -19.95 -18.57
CA THR A 464 -19.19 -19.69 -17.49
C THR A 464 -19.19 -20.87 -16.53
N GLY A 465 -18.28 -21.82 -16.77
CA GLY A 465 -18.28 -23.06 -16.00
C GLY A 465 -19.60 -23.83 -16.13
N GLN A 466 -20.40 -23.93 -15.05
CA GLN A 466 -21.69 -24.61 -15.06
C GLN A 466 -22.88 -23.69 -15.37
N ARG A 467 -22.71 -22.36 -15.36
CA ARG A 467 -23.80 -21.38 -15.61
C ARG A 467 -23.75 -20.84 -17.04
N LYS A 468 -24.93 -20.46 -17.54
CA LYS A 468 -25.09 -19.73 -18.79
C LYS A 468 -25.62 -18.32 -18.46
N LEU A 469 -24.84 -17.31 -18.77
CA LEU A 469 -25.17 -15.91 -18.48
C LEU A 469 -25.55 -15.17 -19.76
N ARG A 470 -26.64 -14.41 -19.72
CA ARG A 470 -27.03 -13.52 -20.82
C ARG A 470 -26.34 -12.17 -20.65
N VAL A 471 -25.65 -11.74 -21.70
CA VAL A 471 -24.98 -10.45 -21.76
C VAL A 471 -25.68 -9.55 -22.75
N LYS A 472 -26.01 -8.33 -22.34
CA LYS A 472 -26.48 -7.28 -23.26
C LYS A 472 -25.25 -6.47 -23.69
N ALA A 473 -24.70 -6.78 -24.86
CA ALA A 473 -23.52 -6.13 -25.41
C ALA A 473 -23.92 -5.09 -26.46
N VAL A 474 -23.34 -3.90 -26.35
CA VAL A 474 -23.51 -2.78 -27.29
C VAL A 474 -22.14 -2.31 -27.73
N CYS A 475 -21.97 -2.05 -29.03
CA CYS A 475 -20.69 -1.69 -29.61
C CYS A 475 -20.64 -0.24 -30.08
N GLY A 476 -19.48 0.37 -29.93
CA GLY A 476 -19.14 1.64 -30.57
C GLY A 476 -17.88 1.49 -31.42
N TYR A 477 -17.80 2.24 -32.48
CA TYR A 477 -16.66 2.24 -33.40
C TYR A 477 -16.17 3.65 -33.63
N HIS A 478 -14.85 3.83 -33.68
CA HIS A 478 -14.24 5.10 -34.09
C HIS A 478 -13.04 4.85 -35.01
N ASN A 479 -12.91 5.67 -36.01
CA ASN A 479 -11.78 5.70 -36.92
C ASN A 479 -11.23 7.13 -37.03
N GLY A 480 -9.94 7.27 -37.33
CA GLY A 480 -9.30 8.56 -37.58
C GLY A 480 -7.82 8.40 -37.88
N GLU A 481 -7.39 9.11 -38.91
CA GLU A 481 -5.97 9.27 -39.25
C GLU A 481 -5.39 10.37 -38.35
N ASP A 482 -4.17 10.19 -37.88
CA ASP A 482 -3.44 11.13 -36.98
C ASP A 482 -4.11 11.44 -35.62
N ILE A 483 -5.05 10.60 -35.18
CA ILE A 483 -5.70 10.73 -33.88
C ILE A 483 -5.07 9.70 -32.93
N GLY A 484 -4.58 10.17 -31.77
CA GLY A 484 -4.01 9.28 -30.75
C GLY A 484 -5.05 8.27 -30.23
N TRP A 485 -4.60 7.05 -29.91
CA TRP A 485 -5.43 5.93 -29.46
C TRP A 485 -6.40 6.27 -28.30
N VAL A 486 -6.02 7.21 -27.40
CA VAL A 486 -6.87 7.67 -26.29
C VAL A 486 -8.15 8.33 -26.81
N ARG A 487 -8.04 9.16 -27.83
CA ARG A 487 -9.19 9.83 -28.45
C ARG A 487 -10.03 8.85 -29.26
N LEU A 488 -9.40 7.92 -29.97
CA LEU A 488 -10.11 6.88 -30.71
C LEU A 488 -10.93 6.00 -29.76
N LEU A 489 -10.34 5.56 -28.67
CA LEU A 489 -11.04 4.78 -27.65
C LEU A 489 -12.18 5.58 -26.99
N ALA A 490 -11.92 6.84 -26.63
CA ALA A 490 -12.95 7.70 -26.06
C ALA A 490 -14.13 7.90 -27.02
N GLY A 491 -13.88 8.13 -28.31
CA GLY A 491 -14.92 8.25 -29.31
C GLY A 491 -15.71 6.94 -29.49
N ALA A 492 -15.04 5.79 -29.51
CA ALA A 492 -15.72 4.50 -29.59
C ALA A 492 -16.61 4.25 -28.35
N ASN A 493 -16.14 4.62 -27.16
CA ASN A 493 -16.95 4.52 -25.93
C ASN A 493 -18.18 5.44 -25.96
N VAL A 494 -18.02 6.68 -26.42
CA VAL A 494 -19.15 7.61 -26.60
C VAL A 494 -20.19 7.04 -27.57
N ALA A 495 -19.72 6.47 -28.68
CA ALA A 495 -20.61 5.84 -29.66
C ALA A 495 -21.34 4.62 -29.07
N ALA A 496 -20.65 3.79 -28.26
CA ALA A 496 -21.26 2.64 -27.57
C ALA A 496 -22.33 3.07 -26.55
N THR A 497 -22.04 4.09 -25.73
CA THR A 497 -23.00 4.65 -24.77
C THR A 497 -24.24 5.21 -25.49
N LYS A 498 -24.04 5.94 -26.58
CA LYS A 498 -25.17 6.49 -27.36
C LYS A 498 -25.98 5.42 -28.08
N ALA A 499 -25.31 4.35 -28.55
CA ALA A 499 -25.99 3.20 -29.10
C ALA A 499 -26.90 2.53 -28.06
N MET A 500 -26.42 2.43 -26.82
CA MET A 500 -27.19 1.88 -25.70
C MET A 500 -28.43 2.72 -25.38
N GLU A 501 -28.28 4.05 -25.28
CA GLU A 501 -29.38 5.00 -25.04
C GLU A 501 -30.46 4.94 -26.11
N LEU A 502 -30.06 4.80 -27.37
CA LEU A 502 -30.96 4.76 -28.53
C LEU A 502 -31.50 3.37 -28.87
N GLY A 503 -31.07 2.34 -28.13
CA GLY A 503 -31.49 0.95 -28.38
C GLY A 503 -30.86 0.30 -29.62
N TYR A 504 -29.78 0.88 -30.14
CA TYR A 504 -29.01 0.30 -31.25
C TYR A 504 -28.01 -0.75 -30.72
N ARG A 505 -27.65 -1.69 -31.57
CA ARG A 505 -26.62 -2.69 -31.25
C ARG A 505 -25.21 -2.14 -31.40
N TRP A 506 -25.02 -1.18 -32.28
CA TRP A 506 -23.76 -0.49 -32.50
C TRP A 506 -23.97 0.86 -33.15
N LEU A 507 -23.00 1.78 -32.94
CA LEU A 507 -22.91 3.08 -33.67
C LEU A 507 -21.44 3.39 -33.99
N ALA A 508 -21.26 4.09 -35.11
CA ALA A 508 -19.98 4.73 -35.42
C ALA A 508 -19.95 6.12 -34.82
N TYR A 509 -18.79 6.52 -34.31
CA TYR A 509 -18.55 7.86 -33.82
C TYR A 509 -18.59 8.86 -34.97
N SER A 510 -19.30 9.97 -34.78
CA SER A 510 -19.35 11.12 -35.66
C SER A 510 -19.09 12.42 -34.90
N SER A 511 -18.77 13.50 -35.62
CA SER A 511 -18.58 14.83 -35.03
C SER A 511 -19.82 15.32 -34.27
N ASP A 512 -21.02 14.93 -34.73
CA ASP A 512 -22.30 15.32 -34.13
C ASP A 512 -22.45 14.69 -32.73
N LEU A 513 -21.95 13.47 -32.51
CA LEU A 513 -21.89 12.84 -31.21
C LEU A 513 -20.94 13.58 -30.23
N ASN A 514 -19.86 14.15 -30.75
CA ASN A 514 -18.93 14.96 -29.95
C ASN A 514 -19.56 16.28 -29.52
N ALA A 515 -20.36 16.91 -30.40
CA ALA A 515 -21.10 18.13 -30.06
C ALA A 515 -22.07 17.90 -28.89
N ILE A 516 -22.76 16.77 -28.86
CA ILE A 516 -23.69 16.40 -27.76
C ILE A 516 -22.95 16.27 -26.43
N VAL A 517 -21.76 15.63 -26.42
CA VAL A 517 -20.95 15.48 -25.21
C VAL A 517 -20.40 16.83 -24.73
N HIS A 518 -19.96 17.67 -25.67
CA HIS A 518 -19.46 19.00 -25.34
C HIS A 518 -20.57 19.88 -24.75
N GLU A 519 -21.75 19.86 -25.33
CA GLU A 519 -22.92 20.54 -24.82
C GLU A 519 -23.32 20.05 -23.44
N LYS A 520 -23.33 18.73 -23.20
CA LYS A 520 -23.59 18.14 -21.88
C LYS A 520 -22.64 18.71 -20.81
N LEU A 521 -21.33 18.72 -21.10
CA LEU A 521 -20.33 19.25 -20.18
C LEU A 521 -20.50 20.76 -19.95
N GLN A 522 -20.88 21.52 -20.98
CA GLN A 522 -21.10 22.96 -20.91
C GLN A 522 -22.30 23.26 -20.01
N ILE A 523 -23.44 22.58 -20.20
CA ILE A 523 -24.64 22.69 -19.35
C ILE A 523 -24.29 22.44 -17.88
N LEU A 524 -23.51 21.41 -17.56
CA LEU A 524 -23.16 21.08 -16.19
C LEU A 524 -22.20 22.09 -15.54
N ASN A 525 -21.21 22.55 -16.30
CA ASN A 525 -20.21 23.49 -15.80
C ASN A 525 -20.78 24.90 -15.59
N ASP A 526 -21.71 25.32 -16.44
CA ASP A 526 -22.21 26.71 -16.45
C ASP A 526 -23.44 26.90 -15.54
N LEU A 527 -23.99 25.83 -14.93
CA LEU A 527 -25.20 25.89 -14.09
C LEU A 527 -25.11 26.95 -12.99
N ASP A 528 -24.02 26.96 -12.21
CA ASP A 528 -23.86 27.89 -11.08
C ASP A 528 -23.84 29.35 -11.54
N GLN A 529 -23.13 29.60 -12.63
CA GLN A 529 -23.05 30.92 -13.26
C GLN A 529 -24.41 31.32 -13.85
N ALA A 530 -25.09 30.39 -14.52
CA ALA A 530 -26.41 30.61 -15.11
C ALA A 530 -27.47 30.99 -14.06
N ILE A 531 -27.42 30.37 -12.88
CA ILE A 531 -28.26 30.73 -11.75
C ILE A 531 -27.90 32.15 -11.24
N ALA A 532 -26.62 32.42 -11.03
CA ALA A 532 -26.13 33.69 -10.49
C ALA A 532 -26.41 34.89 -11.41
N GLU A 533 -26.31 34.67 -12.73
CA GLU A 533 -26.50 35.73 -13.76
C GLU A 533 -27.94 35.86 -14.24
N GLY A 534 -28.88 35.03 -13.75
CA GLY A 534 -30.28 35.06 -14.13
C GLY A 534 -30.55 34.51 -15.54
N GLN A 535 -29.65 33.71 -16.10
CA GLN A 535 -29.84 32.99 -17.35
C GLN A 535 -30.92 31.92 -17.22
N ILE A 536 -31.07 31.35 -15.98
CA ILE A 536 -32.16 30.46 -15.60
C ILE A 536 -33.26 31.30 -14.93
N TRP A 537 -34.44 31.28 -15.51
CA TRP A 537 -35.58 32.02 -15.05
C TRP A 537 -36.85 31.18 -15.03
N VAL A 538 -37.91 31.67 -14.39
CA VAL A 538 -39.16 30.95 -14.20
C VAL A 538 -40.20 31.48 -15.16
N ALA A 539 -40.78 30.59 -15.96
CA ALA A 539 -41.97 30.87 -16.74
C ALA A 539 -43.21 30.29 -16.04
N TYR A 540 -44.29 31.02 -16.02
CA TYR A 540 -45.53 30.61 -15.35
C TYR A 540 -46.58 30.26 -16.41
N GLN A 541 -47.12 29.03 -16.31
CA GLN A 541 -48.20 28.57 -17.14
C GLN A 541 -49.53 28.65 -16.35
N PRO A 542 -50.56 29.33 -16.87
CA PRO A 542 -51.84 29.48 -16.14
C PRO A 542 -52.62 28.17 -16.09
N LYS A 543 -53.20 27.88 -14.91
CA LYS A 543 -54.15 26.82 -14.67
C LYS A 543 -55.53 27.44 -14.35
N MET A 544 -56.56 27.02 -15.07
CA MET A 544 -57.91 27.59 -14.98
C MET A 544 -58.83 26.63 -14.23
N ASP A 545 -59.54 27.18 -13.23
CA ASP A 545 -60.64 26.46 -12.58
C ASP A 545 -61.81 26.35 -13.59
N VAL A 546 -62.22 25.11 -13.87
CA VAL A 546 -63.22 24.78 -14.90
C VAL A 546 -64.58 25.36 -14.62
N ARG A 547 -64.97 25.40 -13.32
CA ARG A 547 -66.28 25.85 -12.89
C ARG A 547 -66.40 27.39 -12.90
N THR A 548 -65.38 28.10 -12.45
CA THR A 548 -65.38 29.57 -12.35
C THR A 548 -64.87 30.25 -13.61
N ARG A 549 -64.14 29.53 -14.44
CA ARG A 549 -63.42 30.02 -15.62
C ARG A 549 -62.41 31.15 -15.30
N HIS A 550 -61.89 31.16 -14.04
CA HIS A 550 -60.85 32.08 -13.61
C HIS A 550 -59.50 31.34 -13.49
N ILE A 551 -58.39 32.06 -13.65
CA ILE A 551 -57.09 31.52 -13.34
C ILE A 551 -56.95 31.36 -11.86
N ALA A 552 -56.83 30.13 -11.41
CA ALA A 552 -56.79 29.75 -9.98
C ALA A 552 -55.36 29.49 -9.49
N SER A 553 -54.48 29.07 -10.39
CA SER A 553 -53.11 28.72 -10.09
C SER A 553 -52.19 28.84 -11.31
N ALA A 554 -50.89 28.67 -11.08
CA ALA A 554 -49.88 28.68 -12.14
C ALA A 554 -48.86 27.57 -11.86
N GLU A 555 -48.28 27.01 -12.92
CA GLU A 555 -47.14 26.11 -12.83
C GLU A 555 -45.83 26.85 -13.14
N ALA A 556 -44.83 26.74 -12.26
CA ALA A 556 -43.53 27.32 -12.38
C ALA A 556 -42.60 26.38 -13.21
N LEU A 557 -42.26 26.80 -14.38
CA LEU A 557 -41.50 26.04 -15.35
C LEU A 557 -40.12 26.66 -15.57
N ALA A 558 -39.05 25.93 -15.32
CA ALA A 558 -37.67 26.36 -15.56
C ALA A 558 -37.45 26.68 -17.05
N ARG A 559 -36.77 27.77 -17.31
CA ARG A 559 -36.30 28.17 -18.65
C ARG A 559 -34.87 28.60 -18.58
N TRP A 560 -34.06 28.16 -19.53
CA TRP A 560 -32.63 28.51 -19.60
C TRP A 560 -32.31 29.16 -20.91
N HIS A 561 -31.83 30.39 -20.87
CA HIS A 561 -31.28 31.08 -22.03
C HIS A 561 -29.77 31.20 -21.88
N HIS A 562 -29.05 30.29 -22.53
CA HIS A 562 -27.60 30.20 -22.44
C HIS A 562 -26.95 31.15 -23.45
N PRO A 563 -25.84 31.87 -23.10
CA PRO A 563 -25.20 32.83 -24.00
C PRO A 563 -24.73 32.24 -25.32
N GLU A 564 -24.18 31.01 -25.28
CA GLU A 564 -23.61 30.35 -26.45
C GLU A 564 -24.57 29.32 -27.08
N LEU A 565 -25.30 28.55 -26.25
CA LEU A 565 -26.19 27.49 -26.73
C LEU A 565 -27.61 27.96 -27.06
N GLY A 566 -27.93 29.25 -26.81
CA GLY A 566 -29.25 29.80 -26.99
C GLY A 566 -30.26 29.27 -25.96
N THR A 567 -31.51 29.07 -26.37
CA THR A 567 -32.54 28.55 -25.45
C THR A 567 -32.42 27.04 -25.32
N ILE A 568 -32.12 26.57 -24.11
CA ILE A 568 -32.04 25.15 -23.77
C ILE A 568 -33.37 24.69 -23.17
N GLY A 569 -33.96 23.64 -23.78
CA GLY A 569 -35.25 23.08 -23.32
C GLY A 569 -35.09 22.33 -22.00
N PRO A 570 -36.13 22.32 -21.11
CA PRO A 570 -36.12 21.58 -19.88
C PRO A 570 -35.92 20.08 -20.07
N ASP A 571 -36.42 19.53 -21.15
CA ASP A 571 -36.24 18.14 -21.57
C ASP A 571 -34.75 17.74 -21.80
N ARG A 572 -33.88 18.73 -22.04
CA ARG A 572 -32.44 18.52 -22.27
C ARG A 572 -31.64 18.67 -20.99
N PHE A 573 -31.90 19.69 -20.14
CA PHE A 573 -31.04 19.94 -18.98
C PHE A 573 -31.54 19.29 -17.69
N ILE A 574 -32.86 19.14 -17.47
CA ILE A 574 -33.39 18.54 -16.23
C ILE A 574 -32.93 17.09 -16.03
N PRO A 575 -33.10 16.16 -16.99
CA PRO A 575 -32.63 14.78 -16.84
C PRO A 575 -31.12 14.68 -16.61
N LEU A 576 -30.37 15.59 -17.22
CA LEU A 576 -28.92 15.67 -17.04
C LEU A 576 -28.55 16.06 -15.61
N LEU A 577 -29.20 17.09 -15.05
CA LEU A 577 -28.96 17.52 -13.68
C LEU A 577 -29.40 16.48 -12.65
N GLU A 578 -30.44 15.70 -12.94
CA GLU A 578 -30.86 14.57 -12.12
C GLU A 578 -29.78 13.46 -12.09
N GLN A 579 -29.27 13.06 -13.25
CA GLN A 579 -28.22 12.02 -13.37
C GLN A 579 -26.94 12.41 -12.63
N GLU A 580 -26.59 13.69 -12.66
CA GLU A 580 -25.36 14.19 -12.05
C GLU A 580 -25.57 14.71 -10.59
N GLY A 581 -26.80 14.55 -10.03
CA GLY A 581 -27.11 14.94 -8.67
C GLY A 581 -27.17 16.46 -8.42
N ARG A 582 -27.30 17.28 -9.49
CA ARG A 582 -27.33 18.74 -9.42
C ARG A 582 -28.74 19.35 -9.47
N ILE A 583 -29.79 18.52 -9.51
CA ILE A 583 -31.17 18.96 -9.61
C ILE A 583 -31.64 19.78 -8.38
N ALA A 584 -31.04 19.58 -7.20
CA ALA A 584 -31.31 20.32 -5.97
C ALA A 584 -31.04 21.82 -6.15
N ASP A 585 -29.91 22.19 -6.76
CA ASP A 585 -29.51 23.57 -6.99
C ASP A 585 -30.55 24.32 -7.86
N LEU A 586 -30.98 23.66 -8.95
CA LEU A 586 -32.01 24.17 -9.84
C LEU A 586 -33.35 24.32 -9.12
N THR A 587 -33.83 23.28 -8.44
CA THR A 587 -35.15 23.26 -7.77
C THR A 587 -35.21 24.35 -6.70
N LEU A 588 -34.14 24.52 -5.89
CA LEU A 588 -34.04 25.59 -4.91
C LEU A 588 -34.05 26.99 -5.55
N HIS A 589 -33.41 27.17 -6.70
CA HIS A 589 -33.43 28.43 -7.43
C HIS A 589 -34.86 28.75 -7.91
N ILE A 590 -35.55 27.79 -8.53
CA ILE A 590 -36.91 27.94 -9.01
C ILE A 590 -37.87 28.25 -7.84
N LEU A 591 -37.75 27.50 -6.72
CA LEU A 591 -38.55 27.74 -5.50
C LEU A 591 -38.37 29.17 -4.99
N LYS A 592 -37.10 29.61 -4.81
CA LYS A 592 -36.83 30.99 -4.31
C LYS A 592 -37.38 32.07 -5.23
N SER A 593 -37.23 31.87 -6.55
CA SER A 593 -37.78 32.82 -7.55
C SER A 593 -39.31 32.84 -7.48
N ALA A 594 -39.96 31.68 -7.43
CA ALA A 594 -41.41 31.58 -7.32
C ALA A 594 -41.97 32.24 -6.02
N LEU A 595 -41.28 32.07 -4.90
CA LEU A 595 -41.65 32.71 -3.63
C LEU A 595 -41.64 34.23 -3.74
N VAL A 596 -40.65 34.81 -4.43
CA VAL A 596 -40.61 36.27 -4.68
C VAL A 596 -41.77 36.71 -5.57
N ASP A 597 -42.09 35.98 -6.62
CA ASP A 597 -43.14 36.33 -7.57
C ASP A 597 -44.56 36.21 -6.92
N ILE A 598 -44.80 35.10 -6.15
CA ILE A 598 -46.04 34.90 -5.43
C ILE A 598 -46.23 36.03 -4.40
N ALA A 599 -45.20 36.41 -3.64
CA ALA A 599 -45.26 37.50 -2.68
C ALA A 599 -45.65 38.84 -3.37
N ASN A 600 -45.07 39.10 -4.54
CA ASN A 600 -45.37 40.28 -5.34
C ASN A 600 -46.84 40.29 -5.83
N TRP A 601 -47.37 39.13 -6.25
CA TRP A 601 -48.79 39.02 -6.67
C TRP A 601 -49.73 39.16 -5.46
N SER A 602 -49.42 38.57 -4.33
CA SER A 602 -50.20 38.74 -3.10
C SER A 602 -50.25 40.20 -2.63
N LEU A 603 -49.11 40.93 -2.70
CA LEU A 603 -49.08 42.37 -2.40
C LEU A 603 -49.97 43.18 -3.35
N GLN A 604 -50.24 42.71 -4.56
CA GLN A 604 -51.18 43.31 -5.51
C GLN A 604 -52.62 42.84 -5.31
N GLY A 605 -52.87 41.99 -4.30
CA GLY A 605 -54.19 41.46 -3.95
C GLY A 605 -54.58 40.18 -4.72
N HIS A 606 -53.63 39.48 -5.30
CA HIS A 606 -53.84 38.25 -6.08
C HIS A 606 -53.15 37.06 -5.42
N ASP A 607 -53.90 36.25 -4.66
CA ASP A 607 -53.40 35.02 -4.04
C ASP A 607 -53.49 33.86 -5.03
N ILE A 608 -52.39 33.65 -5.77
CA ILE A 608 -52.26 32.61 -6.79
C ILE A 608 -51.45 31.44 -6.20
N ASN A 609 -52.01 30.24 -6.23
CA ASN A 609 -51.28 29.03 -5.92
C ASN A 609 -50.29 28.73 -7.04
N CYS A 610 -49.06 28.40 -6.65
CA CYS A 610 -47.99 28.09 -7.59
C CYS A 610 -47.48 26.67 -7.38
N SER A 611 -47.48 25.90 -8.46
CA SER A 611 -46.95 24.55 -8.48
C SER A 611 -45.47 24.58 -8.90
N ILE A 612 -44.65 23.79 -8.20
CA ILE A 612 -43.21 23.67 -8.43
C ILE A 612 -42.86 22.20 -8.58
N ASN A 613 -42.21 21.86 -9.67
CA ASN A 613 -41.74 20.50 -9.94
C ASN A 613 -40.59 20.11 -9.01
N VAL A 614 -40.71 18.98 -8.32
CA VAL A 614 -39.73 18.45 -7.38
C VAL A 614 -39.40 17.01 -7.77
N SER A 615 -38.14 16.76 -8.10
CA SER A 615 -37.68 15.39 -8.40
C SER A 615 -37.83 14.50 -7.17
N VAL A 616 -38.33 13.29 -7.36
CA VAL A 616 -38.46 12.28 -6.29
C VAL A 616 -37.13 11.99 -5.60
N ALA A 617 -36.01 12.07 -6.32
CA ALA A 617 -34.69 11.90 -5.74
C ALA A 617 -34.40 12.89 -4.59
N LEU A 618 -35.00 14.06 -4.63
CA LEU A 618 -34.83 15.12 -3.62
C LEU A 618 -35.61 14.85 -2.33
N LEU A 619 -36.62 13.99 -2.34
CA LEU A 619 -37.36 13.62 -1.12
C LEU A 619 -36.51 12.84 -0.12
N GLY A 620 -35.46 12.17 -0.59
CA GLY A 620 -34.46 11.50 0.25
C GLY A 620 -33.31 12.41 0.71
N ASP A 621 -33.22 13.62 0.19
CA ASP A 621 -32.15 14.57 0.53
C ASP A 621 -32.57 15.52 1.68
N ASN A 622 -32.17 15.18 2.90
CA ASN A 622 -32.46 15.98 4.09
C ASN A 622 -31.93 17.42 4.01
N ARG A 623 -30.84 17.65 3.26
CA ARG A 623 -30.28 18.98 3.08
C ARG A 623 -31.18 19.82 2.19
N PHE A 624 -31.62 19.28 1.06
CA PHE A 624 -32.57 19.95 0.17
C PHE A 624 -33.86 20.30 0.88
N ILE A 625 -34.47 19.37 1.63
CA ILE A 625 -35.72 19.60 2.39
C ILE A 625 -35.50 20.71 3.42
N SER A 626 -34.38 20.70 4.16
CA SER A 626 -34.07 21.76 5.12
C SER A 626 -33.94 23.14 4.46
N ASP A 627 -33.18 23.21 3.34
CA ASP A 627 -32.93 24.45 2.61
C ASP A 627 -34.22 24.99 1.97
N ALA A 628 -35.11 24.12 1.48
CA ALA A 628 -36.40 24.49 0.91
C ALA A 628 -37.31 25.04 1.98
N LEU A 629 -37.45 24.37 3.15
CA LEU A 629 -38.26 24.83 4.28
C LEU A 629 -37.71 26.16 4.85
N GLU A 630 -36.40 26.32 4.91
CA GLU A 630 -35.79 27.60 5.32
C GLU A 630 -36.16 28.74 4.34
N ALA A 631 -36.09 28.49 3.04
CA ALA A 631 -36.48 29.47 2.03
C ALA A 631 -37.96 29.86 2.17
N ILE A 632 -38.86 28.88 2.36
CA ILE A 632 -40.28 29.10 2.54
C ILE A 632 -40.55 29.89 3.83
N SER A 633 -39.94 29.52 4.95
CA SER A 633 -40.14 30.18 6.26
C SER A 633 -39.65 31.63 6.28
N ARG A 634 -38.65 31.97 5.45
CA ARG A 634 -38.16 33.35 5.30
C ARG A 634 -39.00 34.18 4.36
N SER A 635 -39.88 33.59 3.58
CA SER A 635 -40.80 34.30 2.69
C SER A 635 -42.01 34.79 3.46
N THR A 636 -42.76 35.73 2.87
CA THR A 636 -44.07 36.21 3.40
C THR A 636 -45.24 35.47 2.74
N VAL A 637 -44.98 34.42 1.98
CA VAL A 637 -45.96 33.63 1.23
C VAL A 637 -46.69 32.68 2.18
N ASP A 638 -48.01 32.61 2.08
CA ASP A 638 -48.78 31.58 2.75
C ASP A 638 -48.45 30.21 2.11
N ASN A 639 -48.08 29.24 2.94
CA ASN A 639 -47.71 27.88 2.47
C ASN A 639 -48.86 27.23 1.67
N ALA A 640 -50.12 27.59 1.93
CA ALA A 640 -51.28 27.11 1.15
C ALA A 640 -51.28 27.55 -0.32
N LEU A 641 -50.45 28.53 -0.67
CA LEU A 641 -50.24 28.98 -2.05
C LEU A 641 -49.12 28.20 -2.76
N LEU A 642 -48.51 27.22 -2.12
CA LEU A 642 -47.49 26.37 -2.72
C LEU A 642 -48.03 24.95 -2.96
N THR A 643 -47.69 24.40 -4.12
CA THR A 643 -47.92 22.99 -4.49
C THR A 643 -46.63 22.38 -4.98
N PHE A 644 -46.22 21.24 -4.43
CA PHE A 644 -45.08 20.48 -5.00
C PHE A 644 -45.63 19.38 -5.91
N GLU A 645 -45.15 19.37 -7.17
CA GLU A 645 -45.54 18.40 -8.18
C GLU A 645 -44.44 17.31 -8.29
N ILE A 646 -44.85 16.04 -8.23
CA ILE A 646 -43.97 14.89 -8.15
C ILE A 646 -44.40 13.89 -9.22
N THR A 647 -43.48 13.48 -10.11
CA THR A 647 -43.78 12.56 -11.22
C THR A 647 -44.07 11.13 -10.75
N GLU A 648 -45.05 10.47 -11.38
CA GLU A 648 -45.45 9.08 -11.12
C GLU A 648 -44.33 8.06 -11.37
N THR A 649 -43.52 8.26 -12.40
CA THR A 649 -42.61 7.26 -12.99
C THR A 649 -41.31 7.03 -12.20
N ALA A 650 -41.00 7.79 -11.20
CA ALA A 650 -39.77 7.63 -10.45
C ALA A 650 -39.80 6.42 -9.52
N SER A 651 -38.86 5.50 -9.69
CA SER A 651 -38.67 4.34 -8.81
C SER A 651 -38.23 4.80 -7.42
N ILE A 652 -39.20 4.96 -6.51
CA ILE A 652 -38.90 5.28 -5.12
C ILE A 652 -38.34 4.02 -4.46
N GLN A 653 -37.04 4.04 -4.11
CA GLN A 653 -36.37 2.94 -3.40
C GLN A 653 -36.89 2.75 -1.98
N ASP A 654 -37.41 3.83 -1.34
CA ASP A 654 -38.03 3.81 -0.03
C ASP A 654 -39.33 4.64 -0.03
N LEU A 655 -40.42 3.99 -0.38
CA LEU A 655 -41.76 4.60 -0.46
C LEU A 655 -42.24 5.16 0.88
N GLU A 656 -41.91 4.47 1.98
CA GLU A 656 -42.35 4.87 3.32
C GLU A 656 -41.61 6.13 3.80
N ALA A 657 -40.33 6.28 3.47
CA ALA A 657 -39.54 7.46 3.77
C ALA A 657 -40.06 8.68 3.00
N ALA A 658 -40.28 8.52 1.69
CA ALA A 658 -40.85 9.60 0.86
C ALA A 658 -42.25 10.03 1.35
N ALA A 659 -43.15 9.08 1.64
CA ALA A 659 -44.48 9.39 2.16
C ALA A 659 -44.46 10.16 3.52
N ARG A 660 -43.48 9.86 4.37
CA ARG A 660 -43.28 10.62 5.62
C ARG A 660 -42.90 12.07 5.34
N VAL A 661 -41.91 12.31 4.48
CA VAL A 661 -41.47 13.66 4.11
C VAL A 661 -42.63 14.48 3.50
N LEU A 662 -43.40 13.87 2.61
CA LEU A 662 -44.55 14.51 1.99
C LEU A 662 -45.67 14.81 3.00
N SER A 663 -45.89 13.91 3.97
CA SER A 663 -46.84 14.15 5.07
C SER A 663 -46.42 15.33 5.96
N ASP A 664 -45.12 15.45 6.23
CA ASP A 664 -44.54 16.56 6.99
C ASP A 664 -44.69 17.91 6.25
N LEU A 665 -44.46 17.91 4.94
CA LEU A 665 -44.68 19.10 4.09
C LEU A 665 -46.15 19.51 4.07
N ARG A 666 -47.07 18.55 3.92
CA ARG A 666 -48.53 18.81 3.99
C ARG A 666 -48.94 19.33 5.37
N ALA A 667 -48.40 18.82 6.47
CA ALA A 667 -48.67 19.32 7.84
C ALA A 667 -48.26 20.79 8.02
N GLN A 668 -47.31 21.29 7.18
CA GLN A 668 -46.93 22.69 7.14
C GLN A 668 -47.81 23.53 6.20
N GLY A 669 -48.82 22.95 5.54
CA GLY A 669 -49.77 23.64 4.68
C GLY A 669 -49.41 23.63 3.20
N ILE A 670 -48.29 23.01 2.78
CA ILE A 670 -47.87 22.86 1.38
C ILE A 670 -48.71 21.75 0.73
N LYS A 671 -49.28 21.99 -0.44
CA LYS A 671 -50.05 21.00 -1.20
C LYS A 671 -49.12 20.07 -1.98
N ILE A 672 -49.51 18.83 -2.23
CA ILE A 672 -48.78 17.85 -3.01
C ILE A 672 -49.64 17.43 -4.21
N SER A 673 -49.06 17.44 -5.40
CA SER A 673 -49.70 17.01 -6.65
C SER A 673 -48.89 15.86 -7.27
N ILE A 674 -49.60 14.84 -7.74
CA ILE A 674 -48.99 13.72 -8.52
C ILE A 674 -49.04 14.10 -10.01
N ASP A 675 -47.89 14.15 -10.65
CA ASP A 675 -47.74 14.54 -12.06
C ASP A 675 -47.65 13.33 -12.99
N ASP A 676 -47.94 13.55 -14.28
CA ASP A 676 -47.89 12.57 -15.39
C ASP A 676 -48.70 11.28 -15.13
N TYR A 677 -49.81 11.38 -14.40
CA TYR A 677 -50.59 10.20 -14.03
C TYR A 677 -51.17 9.46 -15.24
N GLY A 678 -50.89 8.14 -15.29
CA GLY A 678 -51.33 7.21 -16.33
C GLY A 678 -50.25 6.77 -17.28
N THR A 679 -49.06 7.35 -17.26
CA THR A 679 -47.93 6.98 -18.13
C THR A 679 -47.07 5.86 -17.55
N GLY A 680 -47.18 5.57 -16.25
CA GLY A 680 -46.38 4.62 -15.50
C GLY A 680 -47.10 3.32 -15.13
N GLN A 681 -46.46 2.50 -14.28
CA GLN A 681 -47.00 1.25 -13.75
C GLN A 681 -47.68 1.41 -12.37
N SER A 682 -48.18 2.61 -12.02
CA SER A 682 -48.73 2.84 -10.68
C SER A 682 -49.91 1.94 -10.37
N SER A 683 -49.79 1.16 -9.35
CA SER A 683 -50.91 0.41 -8.82
C SER A 683 -51.85 1.37 -8.00
N LEU A 684 -53.15 1.09 -8.01
CA LEU A 684 -54.13 1.79 -7.15
C LEU A 684 -53.73 1.76 -5.68
N THR A 685 -52.89 0.84 -5.26
CA THR A 685 -52.33 0.75 -3.92
C THR A 685 -51.39 1.90 -3.60
N TYR A 686 -50.61 2.38 -4.61
CA TYR A 686 -49.72 3.51 -4.49
C TYR A 686 -50.50 4.80 -4.16
N LEU A 687 -51.56 5.10 -4.94
CA LEU A 687 -52.40 6.28 -4.74
C LEU A 687 -53.09 6.32 -3.38
N ARG A 688 -53.51 5.17 -2.85
CA ARG A 688 -54.21 5.08 -1.57
C ARG A 688 -53.33 5.56 -0.40
N ASP A 689 -52.07 5.21 -0.43
CA ASP A 689 -51.16 5.40 0.69
C ASP A 689 -50.24 6.66 0.50
N PHE A 690 -50.35 7.32 -0.65
CA PHE A 690 -49.54 8.50 -0.97
C PHE A 690 -50.24 9.80 -0.54
N PRO A 691 -49.60 10.67 0.26
CA PRO A 691 -50.25 11.86 0.83
C PRO A 691 -50.31 13.00 -0.18
N ALA A 692 -51.20 12.91 -1.17
CA ALA A 692 -51.43 13.96 -2.18
C ALA A 692 -52.75 14.69 -2.00
N ASP A 693 -52.88 15.85 -2.60
CA ASP A 693 -54.06 16.71 -2.65
C ASP A 693 -54.66 16.79 -4.06
N GLU A 694 -53.79 16.53 -5.08
CA GLU A 694 -54.13 16.74 -6.48
C GLU A 694 -53.48 15.69 -7.35
N ILE A 695 -54.12 15.35 -8.50
CA ILE A 695 -53.59 14.47 -9.53
C ILE A 695 -53.68 15.22 -10.86
N LYS A 696 -52.55 15.18 -11.65
CA LYS A 696 -52.51 15.75 -13.00
C LYS A 696 -52.60 14.62 -14.01
N ILE A 697 -53.55 14.69 -14.93
CA ILE A 697 -53.69 13.76 -16.05
C ILE A 697 -52.79 14.21 -17.18
N ASP A 698 -51.92 13.33 -17.59
CA ASP A 698 -50.91 13.64 -18.63
C ASP A 698 -51.54 14.02 -19.96
N GLN A 699 -50.89 14.97 -20.64
CA GLN A 699 -51.34 15.54 -21.93
C GLN A 699 -51.55 14.50 -23.02
N THR A 700 -50.84 13.35 -23.02
CA THR A 700 -51.00 12.32 -24.06
C THR A 700 -52.40 11.76 -24.13
N PHE A 701 -53.08 11.63 -22.98
CA PHE A 701 -54.46 11.17 -22.91
C PHE A 701 -55.46 12.28 -23.18
N VAL A 702 -55.14 13.51 -22.78
CA VAL A 702 -56.05 14.66 -22.94
C VAL A 702 -56.07 15.14 -24.36
N ARG A 703 -54.95 15.20 -25.06
CA ARG A 703 -54.89 15.62 -26.48
C ARG A 703 -55.69 14.72 -27.42
N ALA A 704 -55.72 13.44 -27.15
CA ALA A 704 -56.42 12.46 -27.97
C ALA A 704 -57.88 12.22 -27.55
N ILE A 705 -58.36 12.85 -26.46
CA ILE A 705 -59.63 12.55 -25.80
C ILE A 705 -60.83 12.70 -26.74
N ILE A 706 -60.80 13.61 -27.73
CA ILE A 706 -61.89 13.80 -28.70
C ILE A 706 -61.90 12.68 -29.73
N ALA A 707 -60.74 12.27 -30.22
CA ALA A 707 -60.60 11.33 -31.31
C ALA A 707 -60.58 9.85 -30.87
N ASN A 708 -60.12 9.58 -29.64
CA ASN A 708 -59.90 8.22 -29.11
C ASN A 708 -60.88 7.88 -27.97
N GLU A 709 -61.72 6.87 -28.20
CA GLU A 709 -62.73 6.41 -27.22
C GLU A 709 -62.07 5.77 -25.98
N ALA A 710 -60.95 5.08 -26.15
CA ALA A 710 -60.22 4.49 -25.00
C ALA A 710 -59.66 5.57 -24.03
N ASP A 711 -59.07 6.63 -24.59
CA ASP A 711 -58.56 7.75 -23.80
C ASP A 711 -59.70 8.50 -23.09
N ARG A 712 -60.82 8.63 -23.77
CA ARG A 712 -62.07 9.20 -23.24
C ARG A 712 -62.56 8.46 -22.01
N VAL A 713 -62.62 7.13 -22.08
CA VAL A 713 -63.04 6.25 -20.99
C VAL A 713 -61.98 6.31 -19.86
N MET A 714 -60.74 6.33 -20.19
CA MET A 714 -59.63 6.39 -19.22
C MET A 714 -59.68 7.70 -18.45
N VAL A 715 -59.70 8.86 -19.12
CA VAL A 715 -59.72 10.16 -18.47
C VAL A 715 -60.96 10.32 -17.58
N GLY A 716 -62.15 9.97 -18.09
CA GLY A 716 -63.42 10.03 -17.33
C GLY A 716 -63.39 9.11 -16.08
N SER A 717 -62.82 7.91 -16.21
CA SER A 717 -62.68 6.98 -15.09
C SER A 717 -61.68 7.48 -14.05
N THR A 718 -60.57 8.07 -14.50
CA THR A 718 -59.54 8.64 -13.64
C THR A 718 -60.12 9.82 -12.81
N ILE A 719 -60.88 10.75 -13.42
CA ILE A 719 -61.52 11.85 -12.75
C ILE A 719 -62.47 11.30 -11.67
N ALA A 720 -63.36 10.36 -12.04
CA ALA A 720 -64.30 9.77 -11.11
C ALA A 720 -63.67 9.06 -9.94
N MET A 721 -62.55 8.37 -10.19
CA MET A 721 -61.75 7.67 -9.17
C MET A 721 -61.07 8.66 -8.24
N ALA A 722 -60.38 9.68 -8.77
CA ALA A 722 -59.68 10.69 -8.01
C ALA A 722 -60.59 11.44 -7.04
N HIS A 723 -61.80 11.80 -7.49
CA HIS A 723 -62.81 12.45 -6.65
C HIS A 723 -63.29 11.55 -5.50
N LYS A 724 -63.43 10.24 -5.74
CA LYS A 724 -63.81 9.29 -4.65
C LYS A 724 -62.68 9.15 -3.63
N MET A 725 -61.46 9.42 -4.02
CA MET A 725 -60.28 9.45 -3.11
C MET A 725 -60.02 10.87 -2.53
N HIS A 726 -60.89 11.84 -2.79
CA HIS A 726 -60.79 13.22 -2.35
C HIS A 726 -59.63 14.02 -2.92
N PHE A 727 -59.12 13.62 -4.10
CA PHE A 727 -58.14 14.41 -4.86
C PHE A 727 -58.84 15.39 -5.79
N LYS A 728 -58.21 16.55 -5.99
CA LYS A 728 -58.52 17.43 -7.13
C LYS A 728 -57.86 16.89 -8.40
N VAL A 729 -58.46 17.19 -9.56
CA VAL A 729 -57.94 16.73 -10.84
C VAL A 729 -57.60 17.91 -11.72
N VAL A 730 -56.37 17.91 -12.21
CA VAL A 730 -55.87 18.82 -13.28
C VAL A 730 -55.74 18.01 -14.56
N ALA A 731 -56.34 18.53 -15.66
CA ALA A 731 -56.10 17.94 -17.00
C ALA A 731 -55.12 18.80 -17.77
N GLU A 732 -54.06 18.17 -18.26
CA GLU A 732 -53.04 18.88 -19.02
C GLU A 732 -53.25 18.80 -20.52
N GLY A 733 -52.57 19.67 -21.29
CA GLY A 733 -52.59 19.63 -22.74
C GLY A 733 -53.94 20.03 -23.39
N VAL A 734 -54.73 20.85 -22.75
CA VAL A 734 -55.98 21.38 -23.34
C VAL A 734 -55.61 22.41 -24.38
N GLU A 735 -55.89 22.07 -25.68
CA GLU A 735 -55.51 22.91 -26.81
C GLU A 735 -56.71 23.58 -27.50
N ASP A 736 -57.95 23.14 -27.22
CA ASP A 736 -59.17 23.66 -27.83
C ASP A 736 -60.37 23.69 -26.87
N GLU A 737 -61.44 24.40 -27.26
CA GLU A 737 -62.67 24.56 -26.46
C GLU A 737 -63.52 23.27 -26.40
N ASP A 738 -63.41 22.40 -27.41
CA ASP A 738 -64.14 21.12 -27.44
C ASP A 738 -63.60 20.18 -26.34
N THR A 739 -62.27 20.10 -26.22
CA THR A 739 -61.57 19.36 -25.14
C THR A 739 -61.93 19.91 -23.76
N LEU A 740 -61.94 21.25 -23.62
CA LEU A 740 -62.35 21.91 -22.36
C LEU A 740 -63.80 21.60 -22.01
N THR A 741 -64.71 21.64 -22.96
CA THR A 741 -66.13 21.35 -22.76
C THR A 741 -66.34 19.90 -22.33
N LEU A 742 -65.63 18.95 -22.94
CA LEU A 742 -65.72 17.55 -22.61
C LEU A 742 -65.18 17.27 -21.19
N LEU A 743 -64.00 17.83 -20.80
CA LEU A 743 -63.45 17.72 -19.46
C LEU A 743 -64.35 18.34 -18.42
N SER A 744 -64.98 19.48 -18.74
CA SER A 744 -66.00 20.09 -17.86
C SER A 744 -67.18 19.16 -17.62
N SER A 745 -67.64 18.43 -18.66
CA SER A 745 -68.73 17.45 -18.54
C SER A 745 -68.42 16.25 -17.64
N TYR A 746 -67.10 15.89 -17.55
CA TYR A 746 -66.62 14.84 -16.66
C TYR A 746 -66.38 15.36 -15.22
N GLY A 747 -66.53 16.66 -15.00
CA GLY A 747 -66.37 17.30 -13.70
C GLY A 747 -64.89 17.53 -13.33
N CYS A 748 -64.00 17.66 -14.31
CA CYS A 748 -62.61 18.05 -14.04
C CYS A 748 -62.55 19.38 -13.31
N ASP A 749 -61.67 19.51 -12.29
CA ASP A 749 -61.61 20.70 -11.43
C ASP A 749 -60.80 21.83 -12.09
N VAL A 750 -59.63 21.51 -12.63
CA VAL A 750 -58.68 22.47 -13.17
C VAL A 750 -58.16 21.98 -14.54
N VAL A 751 -57.89 22.90 -15.44
CA VAL A 751 -57.33 22.62 -16.77
C VAL A 751 -56.12 23.49 -17.05
N GLN A 752 -55.18 22.91 -17.76
CA GLN A 752 -53.95 23.55 -18.21
C GLN A 752 -53.67 23.18 -19.67
N GLY A 753 -53.20 24.14 -20.45
CA GLY A 753 -52.83 23.91 -21.86
C GLY A 753 -52.77 25.20 -22.66
N TRP A 754 -52.41 25.09 -23.92
CA TRP A 754 -52.21 26.27 -24.79
C TRP A 754 -53.49 27.02 -25.08
N HIS A 755 -54.63 26.38 -24.97
CA HIS A 755 -55.90 27.04 -25.05
C HIS A 755 -56.12 28.04 -23.93
N ILE A 756 -55.60 27.76 -22.70
CA ILE A 756 -55.68 28.63 -21.53
C ILE A 756 -54.59 29.70 -21.60
N GLY A 757 -53.34 29.25 -21.85
CA GLY A 757 -52.19 30.14 -21.99
C GLY A 757 -50.86 29.39 -22.13
N LYS A 758 -49.93 30.01 -22.82
CA LYS A 758 -48.53 29.49 -22.88
C LYS A 758 -47.75 29.97 -21.66
N PRO A 759 -46.68 29.26 -21.27
CA PRO A 759 -45.79 29.74 -20.20
C PRO A 759 -45.16 31.09 -20.56
N ILE A 760 -45.25 32.07 -19.67
CA ILE A 760 -44.73 33.44 -19.84
C ILE A 760 -44.03 33.89 -18.52
N ASP A 761 -43.23 34.96 -18.59
CA ASP A 761 -42.57 35.50 -17.40
C ASP A 761 -43.54 36.08 -16.37
N ALA A 762 -43.07 36.25 -15.14
CA ALA A 762 -43.91 36.70 -13.98
C ALA A 762 -44.63 38.04 -14.23
N ASN A 763 -43.95 38.97 -14.90
CA ASN A 763 -44.53 40.29 -15.22
C ASN A 763 -45.64 40.17 -16.25
N ALA A 764 -45.36 39.46 -17.36
CA ALA A 764 -46.35 39.18 -18.39
C ALA A 764 -47.56 38.40 -17.81
N PHE A 765 -47.31 37.43 -16.93
CA PHE A 765 -48.35 36.65 -16.26
C PHE A 765 -49.25 37.56 -15.42
N GLY A 766 -48.68 38.44 -14.59
CA GLY A 766 -49.43 39.41 -13.78
C GLY A 766 -50.29 40.34 -14.65
N GLN A 767 -49.73 40.84 -15.76
CA GLN A 767 -50.49 41.73 -16.68
C GLN A 767 -51.60 41.00 -17.44
N ALA A 768 -51.33 39.79 -17.94
CA ALA A 768 -52.27 39.07 -18.80
C ALA A 768 -53.43 38.43 -18.02
N PHE A 769 -53.17 37.91 -16.82
CA PHE A 769 -54.10 37.03 -16.13
C PHE A 769 -54.58 37.57 -14.76
N LEU A 770 -53.85 38.50 -14.11
CA LEU A 770 -54.22 39.05 -12.81
C LEU A 770 -54.78 40.46 -12.89
N SER A 771 -54.30 41.29 -13.80
CA SER A 771 -54.76 42.68 -13.93
C SER A 771 -56.09 42.83 -14.65
N CYS A 772 -56.57 41.85 -15.43
CA CYS A 772 -57.83 41.87 -16.14
C CYS A 772 -58.88 41.03 -15.43
N SER A 773 -59.82 41.62 -14.72
CA SER A 773 -61.03 40.98 -14.22
C SER A 773 -62.04 40.58 -15.30
N GLN A 774 -61.63 40.43 -16.58
CA GLN A 774 -62.47 40.02 -17.71
C GLN A 774 -61.78 39.08 -18.70
N PHE A 775 -62.22 37.87 -18.67
CA PHE A 775 -62.45 36.89 -19.73
C PHE A 775 -61.58 36.80 -20.95
N ILE A 776 -61.14 35.57 -21.19
CA ILE A 776 -60.89 35.03 -22.54
C ILE A 776 -62.26 35.08 -23.31
N ARG A 777 -62.52 36.11 -24.09
CA ARG A 777 -63.36 36.02 -25.25
C ARG A 777 -62.50 35.42 -26.37
N ALA A 778 -62.86 34.24 -26.80
CA ALA A 778 -62.36 33.65 -28.00
C ALA A 778 -62.24 34.69 -29.11
N SER A 779 -61.03 35.05 -29.52
CA SER A 779 -60.80 35.64 -30.82
C SER A 779 -60.93 34.55 -31.83
N ALA A 780 -61.86 34.66 -32.76
CA ALA A 780 -62.10 33.86 -33.92
C ALA A 780 -60.87 33.71 -34.83
#